data_b520f1e3a3427d3091cce0c175d569b2
#
_entry.id   b520f1e3a3427d3091cce0c175d569b2
#
_cell.length_a   1.000
_cell.length_b   1.000
_cell.length_c   1.000
_cell.angle_alpha   90.00
_cell.angle_beta   90.00
_cell.angle_gamma   90.00
#
_symmetry.space_group_name_H-M   'P 1'
#
loop_
_entity.id
_entity.type
_entity.pdbx_description
1 polymer ?
#
loop_
_entity_poly.entity_id
_entity_poly.type
_entity_poly.pdbx_seq_one_letter_code
_entity_poly.pdbx_strand_id
1 'polypeptide(L)'
;MASINTILTTEERRFSFVSKSMLPSHATFEVVNMKGFEAIAKGFRFEILLASSEAKIDVSSVLSNACTLTILARKGDLPTPYHGVLTEFEQLNCAGDFVFYRAVLTSKLHALTLYRASDVFVGGQQIPNILEKVLKDGGLTSSDFEINLRQPDDYRKRNFVCQYQETDLDFFSRWIEKEGLYYYFAHGKDIEKMMVINHKSLQPESSVKVIYRPIGNFSSDLLKNSVQSFICRQKPLPKQVVLQGFNYSDAKVNLKQIAPVSGVGRGDVMLYGENFLSNEEGEIYAKTRAQEIICNSCVYFGESTAVGLRCGYFMELEAHYRGDFDGKYLVTEITHEGSQAGALLIGVSNPFGGVAGETTYFNSFRAISSELQFRPDRTMSRPHIAGTVSAVVLADGSATYADMDEFGQYKVELPFSKTANNVSARIRMATPYAGRKHGMNLPLLKGAEVLLSFIDGDPDQPVIMAAVPNSENPSVVNNQNPSMNIIKTAGGNYLTFDDKEKKQNAHLFSPVAASHWRLGAASLSTLPVSIKGTWATWGAHVDGVHLDTQGSIGLNAQNAMVMKVGRSTHQPTHEPAPGSLQILTQSTLLNAGNQTIALDKPTNSGVLDVYAQHINMYAEPSTSGGVTTYGYMMISGAPTPVPPAPPAPAPGPPGPPGPPGPPGPTPAPAPAPAPAPAPAPSPPPVNSLWTIGDLYERI
;
A
#
# COMPACT_ATOMS: atom_id res chain seq x y z
N MET A 1 31.39 19.43 55.34
CA MET A 1 30.87 18.72 54.16
C MET A 1 32.07 18.41 53.30
N ALA A 2 32.52 17.16 53.26
CA ALA A 2 33.53 16.75 52.29
C ALA A 2 32.85 16.72 50.91
N SER A 3 33.40 17.47 49.94
CA SER A 3 32.89 17.45 48.57
C SER A 3 33.10 16.06 48.00
N ILE A 4 32.12 15.54 47.27
CA ILE A 4 32.17 14.21 46.57
C ILE A 4 33.48 14.03 45.78
N ASN A 5 34.07 15.11 45.27
CA ASN A 5 35.36 15.12 44.56
C ASN A 5 36.54 14.52 45.36
N THR A 6 36.37 14.25 46.65
CA THR A 6 37.44 13.72 47.53
C THR A 6 37.32 12.21 47.76
N ILE A 7 36.25 11.55 47.26
CA ILE A 7 35.96 10.17 47.64
C ILE A 7 36.63 9.15 46.71
N LEU A 8 36.75 9.44 45.40
CA LEU A 8 37.48 8.61 44.48
C LEU A 8 38.74 9.30 43.99
N THR A 9 39.89 8.66 44.11
CA THR A 9 41.09 9.12 43.41
C THR A 9 40.91 9.03 41.90
N THR A 10 41.69 9.81 41.15
CA THR A 10 41.66 9.78 39.67
C THR A 10 41.97 8.37 39.13
N GLU A 11 42.70 7.55 39.87
CA GLU A 11 43.05 6.18 39.48
C GLU A 11 41.92 5.18 39.78
N GLU A 12 41.04 5.47 40.73
CA GLU A 12 39.92 4.60 41.14
C GLU A 12 38.67 4.88 40.29
N ARG A 13 38.52 6.09 39.75
CA ARG A 13 37.37 6.50 38.93
C ARG A 13 37.43 5.83 37.56
N ARG A 14 36.42 5.01 37.27
CA ARG A 14 36.27 4.31 35.97
C ARG A 14 35.15 4.86 35.12
N PHE A 15 34.19 5.51 35.71
CA PHE A 15 33.04 6.06 35.01
C PHE A 15 32.83 7.52 35.45
N SER A 16 32.53 8.37 34.47
CA SER A 16 32.11 9.74 34.73
C SER A 16 30.85 10.07 33.95
N PHE A 17 29.99 10.88 34.54
CA PHE A 17 28.76 11.34 33.92
C PHE A 17 28.69 12.88 34.05
N VAL A 18 28.38 13.53 32.92
CA VAL A 18 28.26 15.00 32.84
C VAL A 18 27.00 15.36 32.09
N SER A 19 26.18 16.24 32.66
CA SER A 19 25.04 16.85 31.98
C SER A 19 25.30 18.30 31.69
N LYS A 20 25.08 18.77 30.48
CA LYS A 20 25.28 20.18 30.09
C LYS A 20 24.35 21.15 30.82
N SER A 21 23.16 20.70 31.21
CA SER A 21 22.19 21.52 31.96
C SER A 21 22.62 21.79 33.39
N MET A 22 23.53 20.98 33.96
CA MET A 22 23.93 21.05 35.35
C MET A 22 25.24 21.81 35.58
N LEU A 23 25.96 22.18 34.52
CA LEU A 23 27.25 22.88 34.63
C LEU A 23 27.22 24.18 35.46
N PRO A 24 26.11 24.96 35.48
CA PRO A 24 26.05 26.14 36.33
C PRO A 24 25.69 25.87 37.81
N SER A 25 25.10 24.70 38.13
CA SER A 25 24.42 24.44 39.41
C SER A 25 25.28 23.77 40.47
N HIS A 26 26.56 23.51 40.25
CA HIS A 26 27.49 22.80 41.14
C HIS A 26 27.08 21.39 41.56
N ALA A 27 25.96 20.83 41.05
CA ALA A 27 25.59 19.48 41.31
C ALA A 27 26.49 18.52 40.52
N THR A 28 27.21 17.68 41.24
CA THR A 28 28.04 16.63 40.63
C THR A 28 27.37 15.30 40.78
N PHE A 29 27.38 14.54 39.70
CA PHE A 29 26.93 13.15 39.69
C PHE A 29 28.14 12.21 39.68
N GLU A 30 28.15 11.26 40.60
CA GLU A 30 29.06 10.14 40.56
C GLU A 30 28.31 8.90 40.06
N VAL A 31 28.90 8.17 39.12
CA VAL A 31 28.31 6.91 38.61
C VAL A 31 28.51 5.83 39.65
N VAL A 32 27.46 5.21 40.13
CA VAL A 32 27.51 4.06 41.04
C VAL A 32 27.64 2.78 40.25
N ASN A 33 26.73 2.54 39.30
CA ASN A 33 26.80 1.48 38.34
C ASN A 33 26.17 1.88 37.02
N MET A 34 26.44 1.13 35.99
CA MET A 34 25.81 1.30 34.70
C MET A 34 25.60 -0.03 33.97
N LYS A 35 24.53 -0.09 33.18
CA LYS A 35 24.29 -1.14 32.20
C LYS A 35 23.95 -0.49 30.86
N GLY A 36 24.67 -0.87 29.81
CA GLY A 36 24.51 -0.30 28.49
C GLY A 36 24.28 -1.36 27.44
N PHE A 37 23.55 -0.99 26.41
CA PHE A 37 23.37 -1.79 25.22
C PHE A 37 23.51 -0.91 23.98
N GLU A 38 24.25 -1.37 23.00
CA GLU A 38 24.33 -0.75 21.68
C GLU A 38 24.36 -1.81 20.58
N ALA A 39 23.78 -1.52 19.40
CA ALA A 39 23.83 -2.40 18.25
C ALA A 39 23.80 -1.59 16.94
N ILE A 40 24.40 -2.16 15.88
CA ILE A 40 24.31 -1.57 14.54
C ILE A 40 22.85 -1.58 14.09
N ALA A 41 22.41 -0.50 13.46
CA ALA A 41 21.02 -0.27 13.01
C ALA A 41 19.98 -0.25 14.15
N LYS A 42 20.44 -0.06 15.39
CA LYS A 42 19.63 0.20 16.58
C LYS A 42 20.24 1.38 17.34
N GLY A 43 19.46 2.02 18.16
CA GLY A 43 19.98 3.03 19.08
C GLY A 43 20.84 2.39 20.17
N PHE A 44 21.53 3.22 20.95
CA PHE A 44 22.13 2.79 22.20
C PHE A 44 21.27 3.24 23.40
N ARG A 45 21.39 2.49 24.51
CA ARG A 45 20.69 2.79 25.76
C ARG A 45 21.57 2.41 26.94
N PHE A 46 21.86 3.39 27.80
CA PHE A 46 22.59 3.16 29.04
C PHE A 46 21.69 3.52 30.22
N GLU A 47 21.47 2.57 31.11
CA GLU A 47 20.89 2.78 32.43
C GLU A 47 22.03 3.05 33.41
N ILE A 48 21.96 4.19 34.08
CA ILE A 48 23.04 4.71 34.94
C ILE A 48 22.45 4.99 36.30
N LEU A 49 22.98 4.36 37.31
CA LEU A 49 22.71 4.71 38.69
C LEU A 49 23.72 5.78 39.12
N LEU A 50 23.21 6.91 39.51
CA LEU A 50 23.98 8.10 39.90
C LEU A 50 23.80 8.38 41.39
N ALA A 51 24.84 8.89 42.04
CA ALA A 51 24.79 9.44 43.38
C ALA A 51 25.14 10.92 43.33
N SER A 52 24.44 11.74 44.12
CA SER A 52 24.71 13.17 44.28
C SER A 52 24.48 13.57 45.74
N SER A 53 25.17 14.58 46.20
CA SER A 53 24.88 15.23 47.49
C SER A 53 23.73 16.25 47.40
N GLU A 54 23.28 16.59 46.18
CA GLU A 54 22.18 17.51 45.94
C GLU A 54 20.85 16.77 45.88
N ALA A 55 19.97 17.07 46.82
CA ALA A 55 18.65 16.42 46.93
C ALA A 55 17.55 17.11 46.11
N LYS A 56 17.78 18.34 45.68
CA LYS A 56 16.76 19.18 45.01
C LYS A 56 17.14 19.42 43.55
N ILE A 57 17.33 18.36 42.79
CA ILE A 57 17.58 18.46 41.35
C ILE A 57 16.24 18.56 40.64
N ASP A 58 16.04 19.58 39.82
CA ASP A 58 14.87 19.68 38.96
C ASP A 58 14.97 18.63 37.84
N VAL A 59 14.17 17.55 37.99
CA VAL A 59 14.12 16.43 37.06
C VAL A 59 13.77 16.90 35.65
N SER A 60 12.87 17.87 35.53
CA SER A 60 12.41 18.36 34.22
C SER A 60 13.49 19.11 33.46
N SER A 61 14.38 19.81 34.18
CA SER A 61 15.46 20.54 33.56
C SER A 61 16.60 19.66 33.05
N VAL A 62 16.67 18.43 33.52
CA VAL A 62 17.72 17.47 33.12
C VAL A 62 17.35 16.67 31.87
N LEU A 63 16.05 16.39 31.69
CA LEU A 63 15.54 15.63 30.55
C LEU A 63 15.82 16.33 29.23
N SER A 64 16.09 15.55 28.19
CA SER A 64 16.34 15.96 26.81
C SER A 64 17.59 16.85 26.62
N ASN A 65 18.39 17.08 27.68
CA ASN A 65 19.63 17.78 27.56
C ASN A 65 20.80 16.88 27.17
N ALA A 66 21.78 17.46 26.50
CA ALA A 66 22.97 16.73 26.10
C ALA A 66 23.77 16.28 27.35
N CYS A 67 24.01 14.96 27.40
CA CYS A 67 24.75 14.31 28.45
C CYS A 67 25.88 13.47 27.88
N THR A 68 26.90 13.18 28.71
CA THR A 68 28.02 12.34 28.34
C THR A 68 28.30 11.36 29.46
N LEU A 69 28.23 10.08 29.17
CA LEU A 69 28.81 9.00 29.97
C LEU A 69 30.17 8.68 29.39
N THR A 70 31.21 8.65 30.22
CA THR A 70 32.54 8.25 29.77
C THR A 70 33.01 7.05 30.56
N ILE A 71 33.42 6.02 29.83
CA ILE A 71 34.15 4.87 30.40
C ILE A 71 35.63 5.24 30.34
N LEU A 72 36.22 5.43 31.51
CA LEU A 72 37.61 5.85 31.64
C LEU A 72 38.51 4.61 31.54
N ALA A 73 39.46 4.71 30.68
CA ALA A 73 40.50 3.73 30.56
C ALA A 73 41.53 3.88 31.68
N ARG A 74 42.33 2.84 31.93
CA ARG A 74 43.49 2.92 32.79
C ARG A 74 44.62 3.71 32.13
N LYS A 75 45.64 4.05 32.88
CA LYS A 75 46.78 4.83 32.40
C LYS A 75 47.33 4.28 31.08
N GLY A 76 47.18 5.06 30.00
CA GLY A 76 47.66 4.76 28.65
C GLY A 76 46.59 4.50 27.59
N ASP A 77 45.33 4.23 27.97
CA ASP A 77 44.25 4.03 27.01
C ASP A 77 43.42 5.33 26.87
N LEU A 78 42.74 5.46 25.71
CA LEU A 78 41.83 6.57 25.45
C LEU A 78 40.48 6.40 26.15
N PRO A 79 39.91 7.45 26.76
CA PRO A 79 38.55 7.37 27.32
C PRO A 79 37.52 7.12 26.21
N THR A 80 36.49 6.37 26.55
CA THR A 80 35.39 6.03 25.62
C THR A 80 34.12 6.80 26.01
N PRO A 81 33.86 7.98 25.41
CA PRO A 81 32.67 8.76 25.69
C PRO A 81 31.46 8.21 24.90
N TYR A 82 30.28 8.29 25.52
CA TYR A 82 28.97 8.11 24.94
C TYR A 82 28.19 9.41 25.15
N HIS A 83 28.01 10.16 24.06
CA HIS A 83 27.21 11.39 24.04
C HIS A 83 25.79 11.02 23.69
N GLY A 84 24.81 11.69 24.28
CA GLY A 84 23.40 11.48 24.00
C GLY A 84 22.51 12.45 24.77
N VAL A 85 21.25 12.04 24.95
CA VAL A 85 20.24 12.76 25.71
C VAL A 85 19.63 11.85 26.77
N LEU A 86 19.19 12.43 27.89
CA LEU A 86 18.42 11.67 28.88
C LEU A 86 16.96 11.57 28.45
N THR A 87 16.46 10.36 28.39
CA THR A 87 15.05 10.05 28.10
C THR A 87 14.24 9.71 29.34
N GLU A 88 14.90 9.23 30.38
CA GLU A 88 14.31 8.99 31.69
C GLU A 88 15.26 9.51 32.77
N PHE A 89 14.72 10.13 33.80
CA PHE A 89 15.48 10.57 34.97
C PHE A 89 14.59 10.48 36.21
N GLU A 90 15.00 9.68 37.19
CA GLU A 90 14.25 9.39 38.41
C GLU A 90 15.06 9.70 39.63
N GLN A 91 14.46 10.33 40.63
CA GLN A 91 15.02 10.42 41.98
C GLN A 91 14.61 9.15 42.75
N LEU A 92 15.61 8.49 43.31
CA LEU A 92 15.44 7.29 44.13
C LEU A 92 15.56 7.61 45.61
N ASN A 93 15.88 6.62 46.43
CA ASN A 93 16.10 6.80 47.88
C ASN A 93 17.41 7.49 48.20
N CYS A 94 17.57 7.92 49.45
CA CYS A 94 18.82 8.40 50.00
C CYS A 94 19.44 7.37 50.93
N ALA A 95 20.78 7.38 51.00
CA ALA A 95 21.54 6.62 51.98
C ALA A 95 22.77 7.46 52.41
N GLY A 96 22.89 7.75 53.72
CA GLY A 96 23.87 8.68 54.24
C GLY A 96 23.67 10.08 53.69
N ASP A 97 24.77 10.67 53.20
CA ASP A 97 24.77 12.02 52.58
C ASP A 97 24.43 11.99 51.07
N PHE A 98 24.08 10.83 50.51
CA PHE A 98 23.84 10.67 49.08
C PHE A 98 22.37 10.48 48.78
N VAL A 99 21.92 11.14 47.72
CA VAL A 99 20.65 10.86 47.03
C VAL A 99 20.97 10.16 45.71
N PHE A 100 20.26 9.11 45.45
CA PHE A 100 20.47 8.31 44.26
C PHE A 100 19.47 8.69 43.16
N TYR A 101 19.93 8.63 41.93
CA TYR A 101 19.16 8.93 40.74
C TYR A 101 19.37 7.82 39.71
N ARG A 102 18.30 7.45 39.02
CA ARG A 102 18.40 6.60 37.82
C ARG A 102 18.28 7.50 36.59
N ALA A 103 19.22 7.37 35.68
CA ALA A 103 19.24 8.08 34.40
C ALA A 103 19.30 7.07 33.25
N VAL A 104 18.54 7.34 32.20
CA VAL A 104 18.59 6.59 30.95
C VAL A 104 19.13 7.49 29.84
N LEU A 105 20.35 7.20 29.41
CA LEU A 105 21.02 7.88 28.32
C LEU A 105 20.77 7.15 27.01
N THR A 106 20.26 7.83 26.01
CA THR A 106 20.03 7.29 24.66
C THR A 106 20.58 8.25 23.60
N SER A 107 20.58 7.78 22.34
CA SER A 107 20.88 8.65 21.20
C SER A 107 19.74 9.66 20.98
N LYS A 108 20.05 10.77 20.34
CA LYS A 108 19.05 11.77 19.91
C LYS A 108 18.01 11.19 18.96
N LEU A 109 18.33 10.09 18.27
CA LEU A 109 17.40 9.37 17.42
C LEU A 109 16.12 8.94 18.16
N HIS A 110 16.19 8.80 19.50
CA HIS A 110 15.03 8.49 20.34
C HIS A 110 13.90 9.53 20.18
N ALA A 111 14.21 10.78 19.82
CA ALA A 111 13.20 11.82 19.60
C ALA A 111 12.15 11.36 18.54
N LEU A 112 12.53 10.56 17.57
CA LEU A 112 11.61 10.03 16.56
C LEU A 112 10.56 9.07 17.12
N THR A 113 10.74 8.52 18.32
CA THR A 113 9.72 7.67 18.98
C THR A 113 8.53 8.50 19.47
N LEU A 114 8.73 9.79 19.69
CA LEU A 114 7.70 10.70 20.21
C LEU A 114 6.71 11.16 19.12
N TYR A 115 7.08 11.01 17.87
CA TYR A 115 6.25 11.36 16.72
C TYR A 115 5.60 10.11 16.16
N ARG A 116 4.28 10.02 16.23
CA ARG A 116 3.48 8.99 15.57
C ARG A 116 2.58 9.65 14.56
N ALA A 117 2.67 9.21 13.31
CA ALA A 117 1.99 9.90 12.23
C ALA A 117 1.50 8.93 11.15
N SER A 118 0.64 9.48 10.31
CA SER A 118 0.40 8.98 8.98
C SER A 118 0.72 10.12 8.00
N ASP A 119 1.52 9.83 7.00
CA ASP A 119 1.90 10.80 5.96
C ASP A 119 2.25 10.08 4.65
N VAL A 120 2.35 10.84 3.57
CA VAL A 120 2.74 10.31 2.26
C VAL A 120 3.86 11.13 1.64
N PHE A 121 4.79 10.42 1.02
CA PHE A 121 5.88 11.00 0.26
C PHE A 121 5.65 10.70 -1.22
N VAL A 122 5.49 11.75 -2.02
CA VAL A 122 5.15 11.68 -3.44
C VAL A 122 6.17 12.44 -4.29
N GLY A 123 6.05 12.36 -5.62
CA GLY A 123 6.87 13.15 -6.53
C GLY A 123 8.20 12.53 -6.93
N GLY A 124 8.33 11.21 -6.84
CA GLY A 124 9.50 10.50 -7.36
C GLY A 124 10.74 10.68 -6.49
N GLN A 125 10.62 10.46 -5.18
CA GLN A 125 11.71 10.57 -4.22
C GLN A 125 12.43 9.24 -4.00
N GLN A 126 13.74 9.29 -3.76
CA GLN A 126 14.52 8.14 -3.31
C GLN A 126 14.37 7.95 -1.80
N ILE A 127 14.39 6.70 -1.33
CA ILE A 127 14.25 6.39 0.10
C ILE A 127 15.28 7.13 0.97
N PRO A 128 16.58 7.19 0.64
CA PRO A 128 17.53 7.95 1.45
C PRO A 128 17.13 9.42 1.66
N ASN A 129 16.57 10.08 0.66
CA ASN A 129 16.12 11.48 0.76
C ASN A 129 14.88 11.61 1.66
N ILE A 130 13.97 10.62 1.60
CA ILE A 130 12.80 10.56 2.50
C ILE A 130 13.28 10.37 3.94
N LEU A 131 14.22 9.46 4.18
CA LEU A 131 14.78 9.23 5.52
C LEU A 131 15.48 10.46 6.05
N GLU A 132 16.26 11.17 5.22
CA GLU A 132 16.89 12.44 5.59
C GLU A 132 15.85 13.50 6.02
N LYS A 133 14.74 13.59 5.27
CA LYS A 133 13.63 14.48 5.62
C LYS A 133 13.00 14.10 6.95
N VAL A 134 12.72 12.82 7.19
CA VAL A 134 12.14 12.35 8.47
C VAL A 134 13.06 12.67 9.66
N LEU A 135 14.37 12.49 9.52
CA LEU A 135 15.34 12.85 10.54
C LEU A 135 15.29 14.37 10.86
N LYS A 136 15.26 15.21 9.81
CA LYS A 136 15.19 16.68 9.96
C LYS A 136 13.86 17.13 10.57
N ASP A 137 12.73 16.56 10.11
CA ASP A 137 11.39 16.86 10.64
C ASP A 137 11.28 16.44 12.12
N GLY A 138 11.98 15.38 12.53
CA GLY A 138 12.14 14.93 13.91
C GLY A 138 13.12 15.76 14.75
N GLY A 139 13.65 16.86 14.21
CA GLY A 139 14.50 17.82 14.92
C GLY A 139 16.00 17.52 14.91
N LEU A 140 16.45 16.51 14.15
CA LEU A 140 17.87 16.26 13.98
C LEU A 140 18.47 17.18 12.90
N THR A 141 19.71 17.59 13.10
CA THR A 141 20.44 18.48 12.20
C THR A 141 21.56 17.74 11.47
N SER A 142 22.18 18.37 10.48
CA SER A 142 23.34 17.80 9.78
C SER A 142 24.58 17.58 10.68
N SER A 143 24.60 18.13 11.90
CA SER A 143 25.61 17.80 12.91
C SER A 143 25.31 16.50 13.63
N ASP A 144 24.06 16.04 13.66
CA ASP A 144 23.61 14.87 14.42
C ASP A 144 23.62 13.58 13.56
N PHE A 145 23.60 13.71 12.23
CA PHE A 145 23.67 12.55 11.33
C PHE A 145 24.39 12.86 10.02
N GLU A 146 24.84 11.80 9.36
CA GLU A 146 25.38 11.83 8.00
C GLU A 146 24.94 10.59 7.25
N ILE A 147 24.44 10.77 6.02
CA ILE A 147 24.08 9.69 5.11
C ILE A 147 25.17 9.61 4.05
N ASN A 148 26.03 8.60 4.15
CA ASN A 148 27.13 8.35 3.23
C ASN A 148 26.90 7.02 2.52
N LEU A 149 26.57 7.07 1.23
CA LEU A 149 26.18 5.89 0.46
C LEU A 149 27.13 5.68 -0.73
N ARG A 150 27.50 4.44 -0.93
CA ARG A 150 28.12 4.02 -2.16
C ARG A 150 27.05 3.93 -3.23
N GLN A 151 27.25 4.58 -4.39
CA GLN A 151 26.32 4.59 -5.52
C GLN A 151 24.90 5.07 -5.12
N PRO A 152 24.74 6.32 -4.66
CA PRO A 152 23.45 6.84 -4.21
C PRO A 152 22.40 6.90 -5.34
N ASP A 153 22.81 6.94 -6.60
CA ASP A 153 21.93 7.00 -7.76
C ASP A 153 21.22 5.67 -8.05
N ASP A 154 21.71 4.55 -7.51
CA ASP A 154 21.11 3.22 -7.70
C ASP A 154 19.77 3.07 -6.97
N TYR A 155 19.45 3.97 -6.02
CA TYR A 155 18.16 3.93 -5.33
C TYR A 155 17.04 4.42 -6.22
N ARG A 156 16.05 3.56 -6.41
CA ARG A 156 14.89 3.88 -7.24
C ARG A 156 14.11 5.08 -6.68
N LYS A 157 13.69 5.96 -7.58
CA LYS A 157 12.70 7.00 -7.29
C LYS A 157 11.32 6.37 -7.15
N ARG A 158 10.69 6.55 -5.99
CA ARG A 158 9.35 6.04 -5.69
C ARG A 158 8.32 7.14 -5.83
N ASN A 159 7.26 6.87 -6.57
CA ASN A 159 6.18 7.83 -6.78
C ASN A 159 5.27 7.95 -5.56
N PHE A 160 5.25 6.92 -4.71
CA PHE A 160 4.41 6.87 -3.53
C PHE A 160 5.07 6.02 -2.45
N VAL A 161 5.23 6.60 -1.27
CA VAL A 161 5.67 5.94 -0.04
C VAL A 161 4.76 6.42 1.08
N CYS A 162 4.20 5.51 1.83
CA CYS A 162 3.24 5.81 2.89
C CYS A 162 3.79 5.41 4.26
N GLN A 163 3.82 6.37 5.17
CA GLN A 163 3.89 6.12 6.59
C GLN A 163 2.47 5.99 7.12
N TYR A 164 2.16 4.89 7.81
CA TYR A 164 0.79 4.66 8.27
C TYR A 164 0.75 4.23 9.73
N GLN A 165 0.26 5.11 10.60
CA GLN A 165 0.07 4.87 12.04
C GLN A 165 1.30 4.26 12.75
N GLU A 166 2.48 4.60 12.32
CA GLU A 166 3.76 4.18 12.90
C GLU A 166 4.54 5.38 13.43
N THR A 167 5.52 5.13 14.32
CA THR A 167 6.40 6.20 14.75
C THR A 167 7.39 6.56 13.64
N ASP A 168 7.95 7.76 13.70
CA ASP A 168 8.98 8.16 12.74
C ASP A 168 10.21 7.25 12.84
N LEU A 169 10.50 6.72 14.04
CA LEU A 169 11.57 5.72 14.23
C LEU A 169 11.24 4.37 13.59
N ASP A 170 9.99 3.87 13.73
CA ASP A 170 9.59 2.61 13.12
C ASP A 170 9.63 2.73 11.58
N PHE A 171 9.13 3.85 11.05
CA PHE A 171 9.20 4.15 9.62
C PHE A 171 10.66 4.20 9.13
N PHE A 172 11.53 4.94 9.82
CA PHE A 172 12.94 5.03 9.51
C PHE A 172 13.59 3.64 9.53
N SER A 173 13.38 2.88 10.60
CA SER A 173 14.03 1.59 10.81
C SER A 173 13.62 0.54 9.78
N ARG A 174 12.30 0.43 9.47
CA ARG A 174 11.86 -0.54 8.45
C ARG A 174 12.40 -0.27 7.05
N TRP A 175 12.59 1.02 6.70
CA TRP A 175 13.19 1.37 5.42
C TRP A 175 14.70 1.17 5.41
N ILE A 176 15.40 1.47 6.52
CA ILE A 176 16.81 1.10 6.72
C ILE A 176 17.01 -0.40 6.49
N GLU A 177 16.20 -1.23 7.13
CA GLU A 177 16.27 -2.69 7.00
C GLU A 177 15.91 -3.16 5.58
N LYS A 178 14.89 -2.57 4.95
CA LYS A 178 14.43 -2.94 3.60
C LYS A 178 15.47 -2.61 2.52
N GLU A 179 16.03 -1.42 2.55
CA GLU A 179 17.04 -0.96 1.57
C GLU A 179 18.44 -1.54 1.87
N GLY A 180 18.60 -2.26 2.97
CA GLY A 180 19.88 -2.82 3.39
C GLY A 180 20.87 -1.78 3.87
N LEU A 181 20.38 -0.62 4.28
CA LEU A 181 21.15 0.40 4.97
C LEU A 181 21.43 -0.05 6.41
N TYR A 182 22.42 0.56 7.04
CA TYR A 182 22.66 0.41 8.45
C TYR A 182 23.39 1.63 9.01
N TYR A 183 23.29 1.83 10.30
CA TYR A 183 23.92 2.96 10.95
C TYR A 183 24.59 2.57 12.25
N TYR A 184 25.57 3.36 12.63
CA TYR A 184 26.27 3.32 13.90
C TYR A 184 26.52 4.74 14.41
N PHE A 185 26.94 4.87 15.66
CA PHE A 185 27.19 6.18 16.27
C PHE A 185 28.69 6.45 16.38
N ALA A 186 29.11 7.58 15.82
CA ALA A 186 30.43 8.14 16.04
C ALA A 186 30.34 9.17 17.15
N HIS A 187 31.09 8.96 18.24
CA HIS A 187 31.16 9.90 19.35
C HIS A 187 32.42 10.77 19.22
N GLY A 188 32.22 12.01 18.81
CA GLY A 188 33.28 13.02 18.69
C GLY A 188 33.71 13.57 20.06
N LYS A 189 34.22 14.79 20.04
CA LYS A 189 34.69 15.45 21.29
C LYS A 189 33.52 15.77 22.23
N ASP A 190 32.40 16.27 21.69
CA ASP A 190 31.29 16.82 22.50
C ASP A 190 29.90 16.39 22.01
N ILE A 191 29.80 15.65 20.90
CA ILE A 191 28.55 15.27 20.28
C ILE A 191 28.62 13.83 19.72
N GLU A 192 27.48 13.22 19.68
CA GLU A 192 27.26 12.00 18.87
C GLU A 192 26.89 12.37 17.43
N LYS A 193 27.26 11.54 16.48
CA LYS A 193 26.84 11.64 15.09
C LYS A 193 26.44 10.26 14.57
N MET A 194 25.21 10.12 14.12
CA MET A 194 24.74 8.90 13.48
C MET A 194 25.28 8.82 12.05
N MET A 195 26.00 7.76 11.72
CA MET A 195 26.57 7.50 10.41
C MET A 195 25.75 6.44 9.70
N VAL A 196 24.98 6.81 8.69
CA VAL A 196 24.18 5.88 7.86
C VAL A 196 24.99 5.49 6.63
N ILE A 197 25.20 4.21 6.42
CA ILE A 197 26.00 3.66 5.32
C ILE A 197 25.31 2.45 4.69
N ASN A 198 25.76 2.04 3.50
CA ASN A 198 25.24 0.89 2.78
C ASN A 198 26.31 -0.15 2.40
N HIS A 199 27.56 0.10 2.67
CA HIS A 199 28.64 -0.78 2.26
C HIS A 199 29.79 -0.81 3.26
N LYS A 200 30.42 -1.98 3.46
CA LYS A 200 31.53 -2.18 4.40
C LYS A 200 32.75 -1.31 4.14
N SER A 201 32.98 -0.86 2.90
CA SER A 201 34.09 0.04 2.57
C SER A 201 33.93 1.47 3.12
N LEU A 202 32.76 1.80 3.65
CA LEU A 202 32.47 3.10 4.24
C LEU A 202 32.59 3.06 5.78
N GLN A 203 32.91 1.90 6.36
CA GLN A 203 33.18 1.79 7.78
C GLN A 203 34.52 2.37 8.16
N PRO A 204 34.68 2.89 9.39
CA PRO A 204 35.97 3.39 9.86
C PRO A 204 37.00 2.26 9.87
N GLU A 205 38.20 2.54 9.37
CA GLU A 205 39.30 1.56 9.34
C GLU A 205 39.91 1.30 10.71
N SER A 206 39.65 2.19 11.69
CA SER A 206 40.18 2.06 13.06
C SER A 206 39.73 0.75 13.71
N SER A 207 40.65 0.07 14.37
CA SER A 207 40.38 -1.14 15.13
C SER A 207 40.95 -1.04 16.53
N VAL A 208 40.28 -1.69 17.48
CA VAL A 208 40.78 -1.88 18.84
C VAL A 208 41.44 -3.25 18.88
N LYS A 209 42.74 -3.27 19.23
CA LYS A 209 43.48 -4.53 19.44
C LYS A 209 43.15 -5.09 20.79
N VAL A 210 42.78 -6.36 20.81
CA VAL A 210 42.44 -7.12 22.04
C VAL A 210 43.14 -8.44 22.04
N ILE A 211 43.63 -8.85 23.23
CA ILE A 211 44.35 -10.11 23.41
C ILE A 211 43.40 -11.13 24.06
N TYR A 212 43.34 -12.34 23.51
CA TYR A 212 42.60 -13.43 24.11
C TYR A 212 43.32 -13.94 25.36
N ARG A 213 42.63 -13.95 26.48
CA ARG A 213 43.13 -14.49 27.77
C ARG A 213 41.98 -15.16 28.49
N PRO A 214 41.84 -16.49 28.38
CA PRO A 214 40.79 -17.23 29.07
C PRO A 214 40.91 -17.12 30.58
N ILE A 215 39.76 -17.16 31.26
CA ILE A 215 39.73 -17.20 32.72
C ILE A 215 40.49 -18.46 33.21
N GLY A 216 41.52 -18.24 33.96
CA GLY A 216 42.38 -19.31 34.45
C GLY A 216 43.41 -18.81 35.48
N ASN A 217 44.63 -19.33 35.47
CA ASN A 217 45.69 -19.04 36.42
C ASN A 217 46.39 -17.66 36.20
N PHE A 218 45.75 -16.71 35.51
CA PHE A 218 46.30 -15.37 35.33
C PHE A 218 45.98 -14.46 36.51
N SER A 219 46.92 -13.57 36.85
CA SER A 219 46.66 -12.50 37.82
C SER A 219 45.55 -11.60 37.31
N SER A 220 44.78 -10.99 38.20
CA SER A 220 43.70 -10.06 37.88
C SER A 220 44.16 -8.88 36.97
N ASP A 221 45.44 -8.51 37.07
CA ASP A 221 46.01 -7.43 36.24
C ASP A 221 46.22 -7.86 34.78
N LEU A 222 46.51 -9.14 34.50
CA LEU A 222 46.66 -9.65 33.14
C LEU A 222 45.32 -9.85 32.43
N LEU A 223 44.23 -9.99 33.17
CA LEU A 223 42.87 -10.14 32.60
C LEU A 223 42.28 -8.79 32.20
N LYS A 224 42.91 -7.68 32.55
CA LYS A 224 42.45 -6.35 32.18
C LYS A 224 42.69 -6.07 30.71
N ASN A 225 41.72 -5.40 30.03
CA ASN A 225 41.75 -5.10 28.58
C ASN A 225 41.96 -6.35 27.72
N SER A 226 41.29 -7.46 28.06
CA SER A 226 41.41 -8.72 27.32
C SER A 226 40.04 -9.33 27.05
N VAL A 227 40.00 -10.24 26.08
CA VAL A 227 38.84 -11.07 25.76
C VAL A 227 39.00 -12.39 26.50
N GLN A 228 38.06 -12.71 27.40
CA GLN A 228 38.12 -13.93 28.23
C GLN A 228 37.40 -15.10 27.57
N SER A 229 36.38 -14.83 26.76
CA SER A 229 35.62 -15.83 26.03
C SER A 229 35.44 -15.37 24.61
N PHE A 230 35.63 -16.27 23.64
CA PHE A 230 35.35 -15.99 22.23
C PHE A 230 34.87 -17.27 21.56
N ILE A 231 33.57 -17.31 21.23
CA ILE A 231 32.87 -18.52 20.80
C ILE A 231 32.29 -18.25 19.39
N CYS A 232 32.53 -19.17 18.46
CA CYS A 232 31.95 -19.16 17.14
C CYS A 232 30.68 -20.03 17.09
N ARG A 233 29.58 -19.48 16.64
CA ARG A 233 28.34 -20.18 16.33
C ARG A 233 28.10 -20.17 14.83
N GLN A 234 28.01 -21.38 14.26
CA GLN A 234 27.66 -21.54 12.85
C GLN A 234 26.27 -22.16 12.71
N LYS A 235 25.55 -21.74 11.67
CA LYS A 235 24.21 -22.24 11.30
C LYS A 235 24.21 -22.75 9.86
N PRO A 236 23.42 -23.80 9.53
CA PRO A 236 23.21 -24.18 8.14
C PRO A 236 22.49 -23.08 7.40
N LEU A 237 22.80 -22.94 6.13
CA LEU A 237 22.28 -21.88 5.27
C LEU A 237 21.32 -22.45 4.22
N PRO A 238 20.36 -21.66 3.72
CA PRO A 238 19.64 -21.95 2.50
C PRO A 238 20.60 -21.87 1.29
N LYS A 239 20.17 -22.44 0.17
CA LYS A 239 20.92 -22.38 -1.09
C LYS A 239 20.89 -20.99 -1.68
N GLN A 240 19.71 -20.38 -1.72
CA GLN A 240 19.47 -19.11 -2.42
C GLN A 240 18.24 -18.39 -1.87
N VAL A 241 18.17 -17.09 -2.16
CA VAL A 241 16.97 -16.26 -2.03
C VAL A 241 16.33 -16.11 -3.40
N VAL A 242 15.03 -16.27 -3.47
CA VAL A 242 14.21 -16.08 -4.66
C VAL A 242 13.18 -14.99 -4.38
N LEU A 243 13.26 -13.87 -5.06
CA LEU A 243 12.26 -12.82 -5.01
C LEU A 243 11.34 -12.91 -6.22
N GLN A 244 10.03 -12.75 -6.00
CA GLN A 244 9.03 -12.67 -7.05
C GLN A 244 8.15 -11.43 -6.83
N GLY A 245 7.79 -10.78 -7.93
CA GLY A 245 6.95 -9.60 -7.90
C GLY A 245 6.02 -9.54 -9.11
N PHE A 246 5.16 -8.54 -9.12
CA PHE A 246 4.30 -8.24 -10.26
C PHE A 246 4.38 -6.74 -10.57
N ASN A 247 4.76 -6.41 -11.81
CA ASN A 247 4.75 -5.04 -12.30
C ASN A 247 3.48 -4.78 -13.10
N TYR A 248 2.57 -4.02 -12.54
CA TYR A 248 1.33 -3.66 -13.23
C TYR A 248 1.54 -2.64 -14.37
N SER A 249 2.62 -1.85 -14.32
CA SER A 249 2.93 -0.86 -15.37
C SER A 249 3.52 -1.53 -16.60
N ASP A 250 4.19 -2.67 -16.42
CA ASP A 250 4.63 -3.55 -17.51
C ASP A 250 4.39 -5.02 -17.13
N ALA A 251 3.16 -5.47 -17.33
CA ALA A 251 2.73 -6.82 -16.95
C ALA A 251 3.40 -7.96 -17.75
N LYS A 252 4.21 -7.64 -18.75
CA LYS A 252 4.98 -8.63 -19.53
C LYS A 252 6.31 -8.97 -18.88
N VAL A 253 6.83 -8.11 -17.99
CA VAL A 253 8.08 -8.34 -17.32
C VAL A 253 7.92 -9.43 -16.27
N ASN A 254 8.70 -10.48 -16.39
CA ASN A 254 8.79 -11.52 -15.37
C ASN A 254 9.72 -11.03 -14.25
N LEU A 255 9.16 -10.55 -13.17
CA LEU A 255 9.89 -10.11 -11.99
C LEU A 255 10.24 -11.31 -11.10
N LYS A 256 11.31 -12.01 -11.45
CA LYS A 256 11.89 -13.09 -10.65
C LYS A 256 13.39 -12.92 -10.57
N GLN A 257 13.92 -12.71 -9.36
CA GLN A 257 15.34 -12.55 -9.12
C GLN A 257 15.84 -13.59 -8.13
N ILE A 258 17.06 -14.05 -8.33
CA ILE A 258 17.68 -15.10 -7.53
C ILE A 258 19.06 -14.62 -7.09
N ALA A 259 19.33 -14.68 -5.79
CA ALA A 259 20.65 -14.43 -5.24
C ALA A 259 21.17 -15.66 -4.50
N PRO A 260 22.40 -16.14 -4.79
CA PRO A 260 22.99 -17.28 -4.09
C PRO A 260 23.34 -16.90 -2.64
N VAL A 261 23.16 -17.84 -1.72
CA VAL A 261 23.54 -17.72 -0.31
C VAL A 261 24.69 -18.67 -0.02
N SER A 262 24.54 -19.96 -0.33
CA SER A 262 25.58 -20.97 -0.07
C SER A 262 25.55 -22.09 -1.10
N GLY A 263 26.74 -22.45 -1.62
CA GLY A 263 26.88 -23.55 -2.58
C GLY A 263 26.54 -24.93 -2.02
N VAL A 264 26.67 -25.10 -0.70
CA VAL A 264 26.33 -26.33 0.03
C VAL A 264 25.01 -26.23 0.79
N GLY A 265 24.35 -25.07 0.70
CA GLY A 265 23.06 -24.82 1.38
C GLY A 265 21.92 -25.65 0.82
N ARG A 266 20.85 -25.77 1.61
CA ARG A 266 19.65 -26.55 1.25
C ARG A 266 18.39 -25.70 1.39
N GLY A 267 17.49 -25.83 0.41
CA GLY A 267 16.23 -25.10 0.38
C GLY A 267 16.41 -23.67 -0.14
N ASP A 268 15.29 -23.09 -0.58
CA ASP A 268 15.19 -21.74 -1.08
C ASP A 268 14.39 -20.88 -0.10
N VAL A 269 14.81 -19.63 0.09
CA VAL A 269 13.99 -18.60 0.74
C VAL A 269 13.23 -17.85 -0.34
N MET A 270 11.94 -18.14 -0.46
CA MET A 270 11.07 -17.54 -1.46
C MET A 270 10.24 -16.43 -0.84
N LEU A 271 10.33 -15.22 -1.39
CA LEU A 271 9.59 -14.04 -0.95
C LEU A 271 8.80 -13.45 -2.12
N TYR A 272 7.57 -13.09 -1.88
CA TYR A 272 6.66 -12.44 -2.83
C TYR A 272 6.17 -11.10 -2.27
N GLY A 273 5.92 -10.13 -3.16
CA GLY A 273 5.30 -8.87 -2.73
C GLY A 273 6.27 -7.83 -2.13
N GLU A 274 7.56 -7.91 -2.43
CA GLU A 274 8.59 -6.96 -1.97
C GLU A 274 8.49 -5.56 -2.61
N ASN A 275 7.49 -5.31 -3.46
CA ASN A 275 7.23 -4.03 -4.12
C ASN A 275 8.44 -3.48 -4.90
N PHE A 276 9.06 -4.33 -5.73
CA PHE A 276 10.02 -3.89 -6.74
C PHE A 276 9.36 -3.94 -8.13
N LEU A 277 9.74 -3.03 -9.02
CA LEU A 277 9.10 -2.88 -10.34
C LEU A 277 10.06 -3.10 -11.51
N SER A 278 11.35 -3.35 -11.25
CA SER A 278 12.33 -3.70 -12.28
C SER A 278 13.19 -4.89 -11.85
N ASN A 279 13.82 -5.52 -12.81
CA ASN A 279 14.74 -6.64 -12.55
C ASN A 279 15.99 -6.19 -11.80
N GLU A 280 16.49 -4.99 -12.09
CA GLU A 280 17.66 -4.39 -11.45
C GLU A 280 17.40 -4.14 -9.97
N GLU A 281 16.25 -3.54 -9.63
CA GLU A 281 15.83 -3.33 -8.24
C GLU A 281 15.66 -4.67 -7.51
N GLY A 282 15.02 -5.64 -8.16
CA GLY A 282 14.84 -6.98 -7.62
C GLY A 282 16.17 -7.71 -7.36
N GLU A 283 17.17 -7.53 -8.21
CA GLU A 283 18.51 -8.08 -8.01
C GLU A 283 19.20 -7.49 -6.78
N ILE A 284 19.11 -6.17 -6.58
CA ILE A 284 19.63 -5.47 -5.40
C ILE A 284 18.97 -6.02 -4.14
N TYR A 285 17.65 -6.16 -4.12
CA TYR A 285 16.92 -6.67 -2.97
C TYR A 285 17.23 -8.15 -2.70
N ALA A 286 17.29 -9.00 -3.73
CA ALA A 286 17.66 -10.40 -3.58
C ALA A 286 19.06 -10.55 -2.98
N LYS A 287 20.03 -9.75 -3.47
CA LYS A 287 21.39 -9.71 -2.95
C LYS A 287 21.46 -9.22 -1.51
N THR A 288 20.70 -8.17 -1.18
CA THR A 288 20.60 -7.65 0.19
C THR A 288 20.06 -8.72 1.15
N ARG A 289 18.99 -9.44 0.77
CA ARG A 289 18.45 -10.57 1.56
C ARG A 289 19.43 -11.71 1.70
N ALA A 290 20.16 -12.05 0.63
CA ALA A 290 21.21 -13.07 0.70
C ALA A 290 22.33 -12.66 1.66
N GLN A 291 22.78 -11.41 1.63
CA GLN A 291 23.81 -10.88 2.53
C GLN A 291 23.36 -10.86 3.98
N GLU A 292 22.10 -10.53 4.27
CA GLU A 292 21.52 -10.62 5.61
C GLU A 292 21.61 -12.05 6.20
N ILE A 293 21.24 -13.05 5.40
CA ILE A 293 21.33 -14.45 5.81
C ILE A 293 22.79 -14.86 6.00
N ILE A 294 23.69 -14.43 5.12
CA ILE A 294 25.13 -14.73 5.18
C ILE A 294 25.77 -14.12 6.43
N CYS A 295 25.40 -12.88 6.81
CA CYS A 295 25.90 -12.24 8.03
C CYS A 295 25.65 -13.09 9.29
N ASN A 296 24.55 -13.81 9.31
CA ASN A 296 24.12 -14.64 10.44
C ASN A 296 24.62 -16.08 10.37
N SER A 297 25.41 -16.44 9.36
CA SER A 297 25.92 -17.79 9.15
C SER A 297 26.96 -18.21 10.19
N CYS A 298 27.88 -17.30 10.48
CA CYS A 298 28.95 -17.47 11.41
C CYS A 298 29.08 -16.24 12.29
N VAL A 299 28.67 -16.34 13.52
CA VAL A 299 28.62 -15.25 14.49
C VAL A 299 29.52 -15.60 15.67
N TYR A 300 30.29 -14.61 16.09
CA TYR A 300 31.20 -14.75 17.24
C TYR A 300 30.58 -14.02 18.43
N PHE A 301 30.62 -14.65 19.57
CA PHE A 301 30.21 -14.12 20.87
C PHE A 301 31.42 -14.03 21.76
N GLY A 302 31.64 -12.85 22.31
CA GLY A 302 32.79 -12.61 23.17
C GLY A 302 32.40 -12.00 24.50
N GLU A 303 33.21 -12.28 25.52
CA GLU A 303 33.15 -11.63 26.82
C GLU A 303 34.51 -10.99 27.11
N SER A 304 34.49 -9.73 27.57
CA SER A 304 35.72 -8.95 27.65
C SER A 304 35.68 -7.89 28.75
N THR A 305 36.87 -7.48 29.18
CA THR A 305 37.08 -6.30 30.02
C THR A 305 37.72 -5.15 29.24
N ALA A 306 37.85 -5.30 27.91
CA ALA A 306 38.47 -4.30 27.06
C ALA A 306 37.58 -3.06 26.94
N VAL A 307 38.15 -1.89 27.19
CA VAL A 307 37.53 -0.58 26.99
C VAL A 307 37.76 -0.17 25.56
N GLY A 308 36.80 0.53 24.96
CA GLY A 308 36.90 1.08 23.59
C GLY A 308 36.26 0.22 22.52
N LEU A 309 35.78 -0.98 22.83
CA LEU A 309 34.93 -1.75 21.89
C LEU A 309 33.60 -1.01 21.71
N ARG A 310 33.18 -0.84 20.45
CA ARG A 310 31.94 -0.14 20.06
C ARG A 310 31.29 -0.81 18.86
N CYS A 311 29.98 -0.73 18.76
CA CYS A 311 29.25 -1.17 17.58
C CYS A 311 29.59 -0.35 16.33
N GLY A 312 29.74 -1.02 15.19
CA GLY A 312 30.10 -0.39 13.92
C GLY A 312 31.59 -0.16 13.73
N TYR A 313 32.42 -0.55 14.70
CA TYR A 313 33.88 -0.48 14.65
C TYR A 313 34.50 -1.87 14.64
N PHE A 314 35.75 -1.92 14.19
CA PHE A 314 36.47 -3.17 14.17
C PHE A 314 37.21 -3.44 15.46
N MET A 315 37.28 -4.70 15.84
CA MET A 315 38.24 -5.22 16.80
C MET A 315 39.23 -6.16 16.09
N GLU A 316 40.45 -6.24 16.55
CA GLU A 316 41.48 -7.14 16.10
C GLU A 316 41.85 -8.07 17.25
N LEU A 317 41.50 -9.36 17.13
CA LEU A 317 41.75 -10.36 18.15
C LEU A 317 43.09 -11.02 17.87
N GLU A 318 43.91 -11.14 18.92
CA GLU A 318 45.23 -11.76 18.88
C GLU A 318 45.38 -12.81 19.98
N ALA A 319 46.25 -13.81 19.76
CA ALA A 319 46.66 -14.86 20.69
C ALA A 319 45.54 -15.78 21.13
N HIS A 320 44.59 -16.08 20.27
CA HIS A 320 43.59 -17.10 20.53
C HIS A 320 44.24 -18.50 20.42
N TYR A 321 43.80 -19.44 21.27
CA TYR A 321 44.32 -20.83 21.23
C TYR A 321 44.07 -21.54 19.88
N ARG A 322 43.07 -21.11 19.15
CA ARG A 322 42.87 -21.44 17.74
C ARG A 322 43.36 -20.25 16.91
N GLY A 323 44.53 -20.40 16.29
CA GLY A 323 45.11 -19.33 15.50
C GLY A 323 44.27 -18.85 14.30
N ASP A 324 43.34 -19.70 13.82
CA ASP A 324 42.37 -19.34 12.79
C ASP A 324 41.28 -18.37 13.27
N PHE A 325 41.21 -18.10 14.58
CA PHE A 325 40.34 -17.09 15.16
C PHE A 325 41.05 -15.74 15.37
N ASP A 326 42.36 -15.67 15.25
CA ASP A 326 43.06 -14.40 15.19
C ASP A 326 42.69 -13.62 13.93
N GLY A 327 42.26 -12.37 14.07
CA GLY A 327 41.82 -11.60 12.92
C GLY A 327 40.98 -10.40 13.27
N LYS A 328 40.47 -9.78 12.21
CA LYS A 328 39.66 -8.55 12.28
C LYS A 328 38.17 -8.86 12.21
N TYR A 329 37.42 -8.32 13.16
CA TYR A 329 35.99 -8.57 13.33
C TYR A 329 35.23 -7.24 13.43
N LEU A 330 34.03 -7.17 12.87
CA LEU A 330 33.10 -6.09 13.05
C LEU A 330 32.24 -6.37 14.28
N VAL A 331 32.28 -5.49 15.29
CA VAL A 331 31.39 -5.56 16.46
C VAL A 331 30.00 -5.09 16.03
N THR A 332 29.01 -5.97 16.13
CA THR A 332 27.64 -5.72 15.69
C THR A 332 26.69 -5.38 16.83
N GLU A 333 26.98 -5.90 18.03
CA GLU A 333 26.18 -5.72 19.24
C GLU A 333 27.09 -5.80 20.45
N ILE A 334 26.86 -4.98 21.48
CA ILE A 334 27.62 -5.02 22.72
C ILE A 334 26.75 -4.60 23.90
N THR A 335 26.87 -5.33 24.99
CA THR A 335 26.30 -5.00 26.29
C THR A 335 27.44 -4.65 27.24
N HIS A 336 27.31 -3.52 27.94
CA HIS A 336 28.27 -3.03 28.90
C HIS A 336 27.70 -3.15 30.30
N GLU A 337 28.52 -3.61 31.24
CA GLU A 337 28.19 -3.60 32.65
C GLU A 337 29.36 -3.01 33.43
N GLY A 338 29.10 -2.08 34.33
CA GLY A 338 30.11 -1.45 35.11
C GLY A 338 29.64 -1.02 36.49
N SER A 339 30.50 -1.14 37.47
CA SER A 339 30.22 -0.73 38.85
C SER A 339 31.45 -0.13 39.49
N GLN A 340 31.29 0.97 40.18
CA GLN A 340 32.27 1.56 41.12
C GLN A 340 31.64 1.78 42.52
N ALA A 341 30.53 1.07 42.78
CA ALA A 341 29.78 1.13 44.02
C ALA A 341 30.67 0.76 45.21
N GLY A 342 31.50 -0.27 45.04
CA GLY A 342 32.40 -0.74 46.11
C GLY A 342 33.45 0.28 46.58
N ALA A 343 33.94 1.11 45.67
CA ALA A 343 34.87 2.18 45.96
C ALA A 343 34.15 3.47 46.44
N LEU A 344 32.97 3.80 45.87
CA LEU A 344 32.23 5.02 46.16
C LEU A 344 31.46 4.95 47.49
N LEU A 345 30.91 3.79 47.84
CA LEU A 345 29.99 3.62 48.97
C LEU A 345 30.70 2.94 50.19
N ILE A 346 32.00 3.12 50.36
CA ILE A 346 32.73 2.57 51.50
C ILE A 346 32.12 3.15 52.79
N GLY A 347 31.65 2.22 53.68
CA GLY A 347 31.03 2.62 54.95
C GLY A 347 29.57 3.04 54.90
N VAL A 348 28.96 3.05 53.72
CA VAL A 348 27.52 3.24 53.51
C VAL A 348 26.88 1.90 53.22
N SER A 349 25.70 1.60 53.81
CA SER A 349 24.91 0.43 53.41
C SER A 349 24.56 0.57 51.94
N ASN A 350 25.14 -0.32 51.13
CA ASN A 350 24.89 -0.33 49.67
C ASN A 350 23.54 -0.98 49.34
N PRO A 351 22.51 -0.20 49.06
CA PRO A 351 21.18 -0.77 48.78
C PRO A 351 21.09 -1.48 47.43
N PHE A 352 22.11 -1.34 46.56
CA PHE A 352 22.06 -1.84 45.17
C PHE A 352 23.01 -3.04 44.91
N GLY A 353 23.62 -3.61 45.96
CA GLY A 353 24.53 -4.72 45.84
C GLY A 353 25.92 -4.33 45.30
N GLY A 354 26.84 -5.26 45.29
CA GLY A 354 28.22 -5.09 44.81
C GLY A 354 29.27 -5.52 45.86
N VAL A 355 30.45 -5.89 45.39
CA VAL A 355 31.58 -6.28 46.26
C VAL A 355 32.29 -5.01 46.76
N ALA A 356 32.46 -4.85 48.09
CA ALA A 356 33.10 -3.68 48.67
C ALA A 356 34.57 -3.58 48.20
N GLY A 357 34.95 -2.38 47.73
CA GLY A 357 36.34 -2.05 47.39
C GLY A 357 36.74 -2.29 45.91
N GLU A 358 35.91 -2.89 45.09
CA GLU A 358 36.26 -3.14 43.68
C GLU A 358 35.47 -2.28 42.71
N THR A 359 36.16 -1.74 41.70
CA THR A 359 35.59 -1.13 40.51
C THR A 359 35.74 -2.10 39.36
N THR A 360 34.59 -2.46 38.75
CA THR A 360 34.53 -3.48 37.72
C THR A 360 34.00 -2.89 36.40
N TYR A 361 34.50 -3.39 35.30
CA TYR A 361 33.91 -3.17 33.95
C TYR A 361 34.02 -4.46 33.18
N PHE A 362 32.92 -4.81 32.54
CA PHE A 362 32.78 -6.00 31.75
C PHE A 362 31.89 -5.68 30.53
N ASN A 363 32.14 -6.34 29.43
CA ASN A 363 31.23 -6.29 28.29
C ASN A 363 31.09 -7.67 27.65
N SER A 364 29.92 -7.92 27.08
CA SER A 364 29.64 -9.04 26.19
C SER A 364 29.27 -8.49 24.81
N PHE A 365 29.82 -9.11 23.77
CA PHE A 365 29.62 -8.60 22.42
C PHE A 365 29.34 -9.71 21.42
N ARG A 366 28.71 -9.29 20.31
CA ARG A 366 28.51 -10.08 19.11
C ARG A 366 29.32 -9.47 17.98
N ALA A 367 30.00 -10.31 17.21
CA ALA A 367 30.82 -9.85 16.09
C ALA A 367 30.70 -10.79 14.89
N ILE A 368 31.01 -10.26 13.72
CA ILE A 368 31.13 -11.03 12.47
C ILE A 368 32.51 -10.77 11.84
N SER A 369 32.95 -11.65 10.94
CA SER A 369 34.18 -11.41 10.20
C SER A 369 34.11 -10.09 9.43
N SER A 370 35.19 -9.31 9.43
CA SER A 370 35.32 -8.05 8.65
C SER A 370 35.17 -8.26 7.13
N GLU A 371 35.34 -9.50 6.66
CA GLU A 371 35.17 -9.84 5.24
C GLU A 371 33.70 -9.84 4.81
N LEU A 372 32.77 -10.03 5.74
CA LEU A 372 31.34 -10.06 5.44
C LEU A 372 30.78 -8.65 5.26
N GLN A 373 29.82 -8.51 4.33
CA GLN A 373 29.00 -7.32 4.24
C GLN A 373 27.90 -7.44 5.30
N PHE A 374 27.91 -6.55 6.29
CA PHE A 374 26.83 -6.49 7.27
C PHE A 374 25.52 -6.01 6.63
N ARG A 375 24.42 -6.65 7.03
CA ARG A 375 23.04 -6.20 6.78
C ARG A 375 22.23 -6.40 8.04
N PRO A 376 21.39 -5.44 8.43
CA PRO A 376 20.50 -5.60 9.58
C PRO A 376 19.46 -6.68 9.29
N ASP A 377 19.10 -7.43 10.33
CA ASP A 377 17.95 -8.34 10.28
C ASP A 377 16.67 -7.51 10.09
N ARG A 378 15.72 -8.01 9.30
CA ARG A 378 14.38 -7.42 9.21
C ARG A 378 13.57 -7.74 10.45
N THR A 379 13.64 -6.89 11.43
CA THR A 379 12.91 -7.02 12.71
C THR A 379 11.67 -6.15 12.75
N MET A 380 11.67 -5.05 11.98
CA MET A 380 10.55 -4.12 11.93
C MET A 380 9.48 -4.62 10.96
N SER A 381 8.26 -4.76 11.48
CA SER A 381 7.11 -5.14 10.64
C SER A 381 6.64 -3.96 9.81
N ARG A 382 6.37 -4.19 8.53
CA ARG A 382 5.67 -3.22 7.69
C ARG A 382 4.24 -3.04 8.22
N PRO A 383 3.73 -1.80 8.35
CA PRO A 383 2.33 -1.58 8.66
C PRO A 383 1.43 -2.32 7.68
N HIS A 384 0.38 -2.96 8.18
CA HIS A 384 -0.56 -3.72 7.37
C HIS A 384 -1.94 -3.09 7.47
N ILE A 385 -2.45 -2.59 6.34
CA ILE A 385 -3.80 -2.03 6.25
C ILE A 385 -4.75 -3.15 5.83
N ALA A 386 -5.43 -3.75 6.81
CA ALA A 386 -6.33 -4.89 6.57
C ALA A 386 -7.68 -4.51 5.95
N GLY A 387 -8.06 -3.24 6.04
CA GLY A 387 -9.35 -2.73 5.57
C GLY A 387 -9.19 -1.75 4.40
N THR A 388 -10.12 -0.81 4.35
CA THR A 388 -10.11 0.28 3.38
C THR A 388 -9.94 1.63 4.07
N VAL A 389 -9.40 2.58 3.32
CA VAL A 389 -9.24 3.98 3.74
C VAL A 389 -10.03 4.86 2.78
N SER A 390 -10.84 5.79 3.32
CA SER A 390 -11.54 6.78 2.49
C SER A 390 -10.55 7.81 1.93
N ALA A 391 -10.78 8.21 0.68
CA ALA A 391 -10.05 9.27 0.01
C ALA A 391 -10.98 10.03 -0.94
N VAL A 392 -10.57 11.20 -1.40
CA VAL A 392 -11.38 12.04 -2.30
C VAL A 392 -10.65 12.24 -3.62
N VAL A 393 -11.34 12.03 -4.73
CA VAL A 393 -10.78 12.19 -6.07
C VAL A 393 -10.49 13.66 -6.37
N LEU A 394 -9.29 13.93 -6.83
CA LEU A 394 -8.83 15.27 -7.20
C LEU A 394 -8.91 15.54 -8.69
N ALA A 395 -9.00 16.84 -9.03
CA ALA A 395 -8.79 17.37 -10.37
C ALA A 395 -8.10 18.72 -10.28
N ASP A 396 -7.33 19.08 -11.30
CA ASP A 396 -6.63 20.34 -11.34
C ASP A 396 -7.62 21.53 -11.50
N GLY A 397 -7.43 22.58 -10.70
CA GLY A 397 -8.21 23.81 -10.76
C GLY A 397 -9.72 23.60 -10.59
N SER A 398 -10.52 24.22 -11.46
CA SER A 398 -12.00 24.17 -11.47
C SER A 398 -12.56 23.03 -12.33
N ALA A 399 -11.74 22.12 -12.85
CA ALA A 399 -12.20 21.04 -13.71
C ALA A 399 -13.20 20.12 -12.98
N THR A 400 -14.26 19.74 -13.68
CA THR A 400 -15.27 18.80 -13.18
C THR A 400 -14.77 17.35 -13.29
N TYR A 401 -14.06 17.06 -14.37
CA TYR A 401 -13.51 15.73 -14.61
C TYR A 401 -12.21 15.52 -13.85
N ALA A 402 -12.01 14.30 -13.37
CA ALA A 402 -10.76 13.93 -12.70
C ALA A 402 -9.57 14.03 -13.65
N ASP A 403 -8.41 14.41 -13.10
CA ASP A 403 -7.13 14.36 -13.81
C ASP A 403 -6.64 12.91 -13.88
N MET A 404 -6.84 12.25 -15.03
CA MET A 404 -6.38 10.90 -15.30
C MET A 404 -5.13 10.92 -16.18
N ASP A 405 -4.25 9.93 -16.00
CA ASP A 405 -3.15 9.67 -16.93
C ASP A 405 -3.58 8.77 -18.11
N GLU A 406 -2.63 8.43 -18.96
CA GLU A 406 -2.85 7.57 -20.13
C GLU A 406 -3.29 6.14 -19.76
N PHE A 407 -3.09 5.71 -18.51
CA PHE A 407 -3.52 4.42 -17.98
C PHE A 407 -4.84 4.48 -17.20
N GLY A 408 -5.50 5.64 -17.15
CA GLY A 408 -6.75 5.85 -16.42
C GLY A 408 -6.57 5.84 -14.90
N GLN A 409 -5.39 6.23 -14.41
CA GLN A 409 -5.10 6.32 -12.97
C GLN A 409 -5.48 7.70 -12.43
N TYR A 410 -5.96 7.75 -11.20
CA TYR A 410 -6.48 8.93 -10.52
C TYR A 410 -5.50 9.47 -9.48
N LYS A 411 -5.54 10.77 -9.25
CA LYS A 411 -5.01 11.37 -8.03
C LYS A 411 -6.11 11.48 -6.99
N VAL A 412 -5.80 11.19 -5.74
CA VAL A 412 -6.73 11.32 -4.63
C VAL A 412 -6.11 12.14 -3.49
N GLU A 413 -6.96 12.76 -2.70
CA GLU A 413 -6.59 13.37 -1.42
C GLU A 413 -6.74 12.34 -0.31
N LEU A 414 -5.67 12.22 0.51
CA LEU A 414 -5.63 11.33 1.66
C LEU A 414 -5.85 12.17 2.93
N PRO A 415 -6.93 11.97 3.69
CA PRO A 415 -7.31 12.84 4.79
C PRO A 415 -6.32 12.83 5.96
N PHE A 416 -5.44 11.84 6.04
CA PHE A 416 -4.45 11.71 7.10
C PHE A 416 -3.07 12.32 6.76
N SER A 417 -2.80 12.73 5.53
CA SER A 417 -1.51 13.30 5.16
C SER A 417 -1.29 14.66 5.82
N LYS A 418 -0.11 14.86 6.40
CA LYS A 418 0.30 16.12 7.02
C LYS A 418 0.72 17.19 6.00
N THR A 419 1.10 16.77 4.80
CA THR A 419 1.63 17.67 3.78
C THR A 419 0.50 18.52 3.19
N ALA A 420 0.68 19.81 3.16
CA ALA A 420 -0.23 20.72 2.46
C ALA A 420 -0.34 20.31 0.98
N ASN A 421 -1.57 20.06 0.52
CA ASN A 421 -1.96 19.50 -0.77
C ASN A 421 -2.12 17.97 -0.84
N ASN A 422 -2.04 17.26 0.24
CA ASN A 422 -2.46 15.86 0.49
C ASN A 422 -2.65 14.95 -0.75
N VAL A 423 -1.92 15.21 -1.83
CA VAL A 423 -2.11 14.59 -3.14
C VAL A 423 -1.38 13.25 -3.18
N SER A 424 -2.08 12.19 -3.55
CA SER A 424 -1.45 10.89 -3.81
C SER A 424 -0.63 10.89 -5.10
N ALA A 425 0.17 9.85 -5.30
CA ALA A 425 0.55 9.43 -6.65
C ALA A 425 -0.67 8.98 -7.46
N ARG A 426 -0.44 8.68 -8.74
CA ARG A 426 -1.45 8.06 -9.61
C ARG A 426 -1.82 6.67 -9.09
N ILE A 427 -3.11 6.44 -8.82
CA ILE A 427 -3.65 5.21 -8.27
C ILE A 427 -4.60 4.56 -9.27
N ARG A 428 -4.44 3.26 -9.49
CA ARG A 428 -5.34 2.48 -10.35
C ARG A 428 -6.70 2.32 -9.70
N MET A 429 -7.75 2.25 -10.53
CA MET A 429 -9.09 1.88 -10.11
C MET A 429 -9.40 0.43 -10.51
N ALA A 430 -9.92 -0.35 -9.59
CA ALA A 430 -10.51 -1.65 -9.88
C ALA A 430 -11.81 -1.45 -10.66
N THR A 431 -12.01 -2.25 -11.70
CA THR A 431 -13.22 -2.22 -12.52
C THR A 431 -13.81 -3.63 -12.58
N PRO A 432 -15.15 -3.79 -12.71
CA PRO A 432 -15.79 -5.09 -12.76
C PRO A 432 -15.30 -5.98 -13.92
N TYR A 433 -14.87 -5.35 -15.01
CA TYR A 433 -14.42 -6.03 -16.20
C TYR A 433 -13.36 -5.21 -16.93
N ALA A 434 -12.20 -5.80 -17.20
CA ALA A 434 -11.09 -5.17 -17.90
C ALA A 434 -10.36 -6.16 -18.82
N GLY A 435 -9.93 -5.69 -19.97
CA GLY A 435 -9.12 -6.46 -20.90
C GLY A 435 -8.51 -5.59 -21.99
N ARG A 436 -7.81 -6.22 -22.95
CA ARG A 436 -6.98 -5.54 -23.96
C ARG A 436 -7.78 -4.66 -24.91
N LYS A 437 -8.68 -4.04 -24.92
CA LYS A 437 -9.52 -3.17 -25.76
C LYS A 437 -11.02 -3.30 -25.42
N HIS A 438 -11.30 -3.83 -24.24
CA HIS A 438 -12.68 -3.96 -23.77
C HIS A 438 -12.70 -3.84 -22.25
N GLY A 439 -13.80 -3.40 -21.69
CA GLY A 439 -13.95 -3.23 -20.25
C GLY A 439 -15.24 -2.50 -19.89
N MET A 440 -15.50 -2.42 -18.59
CA MET A 440 -16.55 -1.58 -18.02
C MET A 440 -15.86 -0.50 -17.17
N ASN A 441 -15.94 0.74 -17.61
CA ASN A 441 -15.35 1.87 -16.89
C ASN A 441 -16.38 2.99 -16.72
N LEU A 442 -16.61 3.39 -15.48
CA LEU A 442 -17.42 4.55 -15.11
C LEU A 442 -16.48 5.56 -14.47
N PRO A 443 -16.00 6.57 -15.22
CA PRO A 443 -14.99 7.50 -14.73
C PRO A 443 -15.49 8.28 -13.52
N LEU A 444 -14.62 8.36 -12.51
CA LEU A 444 -14.86 9.15 -11.31
C LEU A 444 -14.70 10.63 -11.60
N LEU A 445 -15.44 11.47 -10.90
CA LEU A 445 -15.37 12.92 -10.99
C LEU A 445 -14.63 13.50 -9.78
N LYS A 446 -14.21 14.76 -9.91
CA LYS A 446 -13.68 15.54 -8.79
C LYS A 446 -14.64 15.53 -7.61
N GLY A 447 -14.12 15.33 -6.40
CA GLY A 447 -14.90 15.32 -5.16
C GLY A 447 -15.61 14.01 -4.86
N ALA A 448 -15.51 12.99 -5.73
CA ALA A 448 -16.04 11.66 -5.42
C ALA A 448 -15.24 11.02 -4.28
N GLU A 449 -15.94 10.54 -3.24
CA GLU A 449 -15.33 9.72 -2.19
C GLU A 449 -15.07 8.31 -2.73
N VAL A 450 -13.89 7.79 -2.43
CA VAL A 450 -13.46 6.45 -2.83
C VAL A 450 -12.89 5.68 -1.66
N LEU A 451 -13.01 4.37 -1.71
CA LEU A 451 -12.36 3.45 -0.81
C LEU A 451 -11.07 2.93 -1.46
N LEU A 452 -9.95 3.14 -0.78
CA LEU A 452 -8.65 2.57 -1.14
C LEU A 452 -8.48 1.24 -0.43
N SER A 453 -8.16 0.20 -1.16
CA SER A 453 -7.62 -1.06 -0.66
C SER A 453 -6.13 -1.11 -0.96
N PHE A 454 -5.40 -1.98 -0.28
CA PHE A 454 -3.95 -2.06 -0.37
C PHE A 454 -3.53 -3.47 -0.74
N ILE A 455 -2.75 -3.62 -1.81
CA ILE A 455 -2.29 -4.93 -2.28
C ILE A 455 -1.42 -5.56 -1.19
N ASP A 456 -1.78 -6.75 -0.75
CA ASP A 456 -1.12 -7.45 0.37
C ASP A 456 -1.02 -6.59 1.64
N GLY A 457 -2.01 -5.71 1.86
CA GLY A 457 -2.01 -4.77 2.98
C GLY A 457 -0.87 -3.74 2.97
N ASP A 458 -0.06 -3.67 1.90
CA ASP A 458 1.09 -2.77 1.79
C ASP A 458 0.63 -1.31 1.62
N PRO A 459 0.89 -0.41 2.59
CA PRO A 459 0.53 1.00 2.49
C PRO A 459 1.05 1.69 1.23
N ASP A 460 2.13 1.19 0.64
CA ASP A 460 2.76 1.73 -0.55
C ASP A 460 2.09 1.28 -1.86
N GLN A 461 1.05 0.42 -1.80
CA GLN A 461 0.39 -0.15 -2.98
C GLN A 461 -1.14 0.04 -2.94
N PRO A 462 -1.65 1.28 -2.91
CA PRO A 462 -3.07 1.56 -2.91
C PRO A 462 -3.73 1.24 -4.27
N VAL A 463 -5.01 0.80 -4.21
CA VAL A 463 -5.90 0.62 -5.36
C VAL A 463 -7.27 1.16 -4.99
N ILE A 464 -7.89 1.97 -5.85
CA ILE A 464 -9.28 2.41 -5.68
C ILE A 464 -10.18 1.21 -5.93
N MET A 465 -10.94 0.79 -4.91
CA MET A 465 -11.86 -0.36 -4.98
C MET A 465 -13.24 0.04 -5.48
N ALA A 466 -13.77 1.15 -4.96
CA ALA A 466 -15.11 1.63 -5.28
C ALA A 466 -15.27 3.10 -4.90
N ALA A 467 -16.24 3.77 -5.52
CA ALA A 467 -16.77 5.04 -5.03
C ALA A 467 -17.87 4.77 -3.99
N VAL A 468 -18.01 5.66 -3.01
CA VAL A 468 -18.99 5.57 -1.93
C VAL A 468 -19.83 6.84 -1.90
N PRO A 469 -21.16 6.72 -1.86
CA PRO A 469 -22.02 7.88 -1.66
C PRO A 469 -21.80 8.52 -0.28
N ASN A 470 -21.90 9.85 -0.22
CA ASN A 470 -21.82 10.62 1.01
C ASN A 470 -22.84 11.76 1.02
N SER A 471 -22.77 12.67 1.99
CA SER A 471 -23.71 13.79 2.12
C SER A 471 -23.64 14.79 0.97
N GLU A 472 -22.49 14.97 0.34
CA GLU A 472 -22.31 15.86 -0.82
C GLU A 472 -22.61 15.16 -2.14
N ASN A 473 -22.34 13.87 -2.22
CA ASN A 473 -22.55 13.00 -3.36
C ASN A 473 -23.50 11.83 -3.00
N PRO A 474 -24.83 12.12 -2.78
CA PRO A 474 -25.76 11.11 -2.32
C PRO A 474 -26.03 10.04 -3.39
N SER A 475 -26.48 8.87 -2.95
CA SER A 475 -26.90 7.80 -3.85
C SER A 475 -28.03 8.23 -4.78
N VAL A 476 -27.95 7.80 -6.04
CA VAL A 476 -29.02 8.00 -7.04
C VAL A 476 -30.28 7.15 -6.73
N VAL A 477 -30.14 6.15 -5.85
CA VAL A 477 -31.24 5.34 -5.32
C VAL A 477 -31.35 5.60 -3.82
N ASN A 478 -32.57 5.93 -3.39
CA ASN A 478 -32.88 6.25 -1.98
C ASN A 478 -34.31 5.80 -1.61
N ASN A 479 -34.84 6.26 -0.47
CA ASN A 479 -36.18 5.93 0.00
C ASN A 479 -37.32 6.40 -0.89
N GLN A 480 -37.07 7.28 -1.86
CA GLN A 480 -38.09 7.76 -2.80
C GLN A 480 -38.21 6.88 -4.04
N ASN A 481 -37.16 6.14 -4.39
CA ASN A 481 -37.09 5.29 -5.56
C ASN A 481 -36.45 3.91 -5.31
N PRO A 482 -36.86 3.19 -4.25
CA PRO A 482 -36.18 1.97 -3.80
C PRO A 482 -36.29 0.78 -4.74
N SER A 483 -37.20 0.82 -5.72
CA SER A 483 -37.38 -0.24 -6.74
C SER A 483 -36.52 -0.03 -8.00
N MET A 484 -35.74 1.06 -8.08
CA MET A 484 -35.01 1.44 -9.28
C MET A 484 -33.56 0.96 -9.24
N ASN A 485 -33.13 0.27 -10.29
CA ASN A 485 -31.73 0.02 -10.61
C ASN A 485 -31.28 1.07 -11.61
N ILE A 486 -30.22 1.87 -11.29
CA ILE A 486 -29.88 3.09 -12.05
C ILE A 486 -28.39 3.12 -12.36
N ILE A 487 -28.06 3.30 -13.64
CA ILE A 487 -26.76 3.82 -14.10
C ILE A 487 -27.01 5.23 -14.60
N LYS A 488 -26.49 6.26 -13.90
CA LYS A 488 -26.66 7.66 -14.25
C LYS A 488 -25.33 8.35 -14.36
N THR A 489 -25.07 9.01 -15.48
CA THR A 489 -23.84 9.77 -15.72
C THR A 489 -23.99 11.23 -15.26
N ALA A 490 -22.87 11.90 -15.03
CA ALA A 490 -22.85 13.33 -14.67
C ALA A 490 -23.48 14.23 -15.77
N GLY A 491 -23.40 13.81 -17.03
CA GLY A 491 -24.05 14.49 -18.15
C GLY A 491 -25.57 14.29 -18.21
N GLY A 492 -26.14 13.57 -17.24
CA GLY A 492 -27.59 13.35 -17.16
C GLY A 492 -28.12 12.19 -18.00
N ASN A 493 -27.26 11.46 -18.72
CA ASN A 493 -27.69 10.21 -19.36
C ASN A 493 -27.96 9.15 -18.29
N TYR A 494 -28.98 8.32 -18.50
CA TYR A 494 -29.21 7.20 -17.59
C TYR A 494 -29.80 5.97 -18.29
N LEU A 495 -29.51 4.82 -17.67
CA LEU A 495 -30.17 3.54 -17.91
C LEU A 495 -30.80 3.12 -16.58
N THR A 496 -32.12 2.87 -16.61
CA THR A 496 -32.84 2.44 -15.42
C THR A 496 -33.64 1.17 -15.70
N PHE A 497 -33.79 0.35 -14.63
CA PHE A 497 -34.75 -0.72 -14.58
C PHE A 497 -35.58 -0.52 -13.29
N ASP A 498 -36.88 -0.29 -13.43
CA ASP A 498 -37.79 -0.18 -12.31
C ASP A 498 -38.53 -1.50 -12.08
N ASP A 499 -38.26 -2.12 -10.96
CA ASP A 499 -38.84 -3.44 -10.58
C ASP A 499 -40.16 -3.30 -9.82
N LYS A 500 -40.76 -2.11 -9.78
CA LYS A 500 -42.03 -1.87 -9.10
C LYS A 500 -43.12 -2.80 -9.63
N GLU A 501 -43.75 -3.56 -8.74
CA GLU A 501 -44.80 -4.52 -9.09
C GLU A 501 -45.88 -3.92 -9.98
N LYS A 502 -46.20 -4.59 -11.10
CA LYS A 502 -47.17 -4.16 -12.13
C LYS A 502 -46.81 -2.87 -12.85
N LYS A 503 -45.59 -2.33 -12.63
CA LYS A 503 -45.08 -1.12 -13.29
C LYS A 503 -43.63 -1.26 -13.74
N GLN A 504 -43.19 -2.50 -13.96
CA GLN A 504 -41.83 -2.79 -14.43
C GLN A 504 -41.55 -2.10 -15.75
N ASN A 505 -40.42 -1.42 -15.83
CA ASN A 505 -39.96 -0.80 -17.08
C ASN A 505 -38.43 -0.74 -17.17
N ALA A 506 -37.93 -0.67 -18.39
CA ALA A 506 -36.55 -0.36 -18.72
C ALA A 506 -36.53 0.95 -19.48
N HIS A 507 -35.62 1.87 -19.14
CA HIS A 507 -35.57 3.20 -19.73
C HIS A 507 -34.13 3.65 -19.98
N LEU A 508 -33.83 3.97 -21.23
CA LEU A 508 -32.59 4.64 -21.65
C LEU A 508 -32.93 6.07 -22.02
N PHE A 509 -32.19 7.02 -21.46
CA PHE A 509 -32.44 8.46 -21.65
C PHE A 509 -31.17 9.26 -21.92
N SER A 510 -31.26 10.25 -22.78
CA SER A 510 -30.27 11.30 -22.95
C SER A 510 -30.94 12.67 -22.87
N PRO A 511 -30.38 13.68 -22.13
CA PRO A 511 -30.97 15.00 -21.96
C PRO A 511 -30.94 15.82 -23.25
N VAL A 512 -30.02 15.54 -24.17
CA VAL A 512 -29.94 16.22 -25.45
C VAL A 512 -31.16 15.83 -26.29
N ALA A 513 -31.95 16.85 -26.71
CA ALA A 513 -33.22 16.68 -27.39
C ALA A 513 -34.21 15.74 -26.63
N ALA A 514 -34.04 15.62 -25.32
CA ALA A 514 -34.87 14.78 -24.44
C ALA A 514 -35.17 13.38 -25.04
N SER A 515 -34.17 12.76 -25.62
CA SER A 515 -34.32 11.50 -26.32
C SER A 515 -34.38 10.33 -25.34
N HIS A 516 -35.36 9.44 -25.52
CA HIS A 516 -35.50 8.28 -24.67
C HIS A 516 -36.04 7.05 -25.41
N TRP A 517 -35.68 5.89 -24.87
CA TRP A 517 -36.23 4.59 -25.24
C TRP A 517 -36.71 3.87 -23.99
N ARG A 518 -38.01 3.56 -23.96
CA ARG A 518 -38.64 2.88 -22.82
C ARG A 518 -39.28 1.57 -23.28
N LEU A 519 -39.17 0.56 -22.44
CA LEU A 519 -39.82 -0.75 -22.57
C LEU A 519 -40.64 -0.99 -21.30
N GLY A 520 -41.88 -1.48 -21.45
CA GLY A 520 -42.72 -1.91 -20.34
C GLY A 520 -43.76 -0.85 -19.91
N ALA A 521 -44.03 -0.77 -18.61
CA ALA A 521 -45.12 0.02 -18.08
C ALA A 521 -44.94 1.53 -18.26
N ALA A 522 -46.04 2.21 -18.49
CA ALA A 522 -46.11 3.67 -18.49
C ALA A 522 -45.97 4.21 -17.07
N SER A 523 -44.92 4.95 -16.78
CA SER A 523 -44.73 5.63 -15.49
C SER A 523 -44.27 7.08 -15.70
N LEU A 524 -45.12 8.03 -15.27
CA LEU A 524 -44.74 9.43 -15.24
C LEU A 524 -43.60 9.75 -14.28
N SER A 525 -43.39 8.90 -13.26
CA SER A 525 -42.32 9.09 -12.27
C SER A 525 -40.92 8.82 -12.83
N THR A 526 -40.82 8.06 -13.93
CA THR A 526 -39.54 7.76 -14.57
C THR A 526 -39.10 8.81 -15.59
N LEU A 527 -40.02 9.70 -15.99
CA LEU A 527 -39.69 10.75 -16.95
C LEU A 527 -39.04 11.96 -16.26
N PRO A 528 -37.93 12.46 -16.77
CA PRO A 528 -37.39 13.76 -16.33
C PRO A 528 -38.42 14.87 -16.40
N VAL A 529 -38.29 15.84 -15.49
CA VAL A 529 -39.22 17.00 -15.45
C VAL A 529 -39.29 17.73 -16.81
N SER A 530 -38.21 17.77 -17.56
CA SER A 530 -38.12 18.38 -18.88
C SER A 530 -38.97 17.68 -19.94
N ILE A 531 -39.34 16.44 -19.78
CA ILE A 531 -40.15 15.64 -20.72
C ILE A 531 -41.65 15.69 -20.32
N LYS A 532 -41.96 16.20 -19.13
CA LYS A 532 -43.37 16.32 -18.64
C LYS A 532 -44.19 17.41 -19.31
N GLY A 533 -43.71 18.00 -20.40
CA GLY A 533 -44.47 18.95 -21.25
C GLY A 533 -45.48 18.27 -22.16
N THR A 534 -46.13 19.04 -23.03
CA THR A 534 -47.20 18.62 -23.96
C THR A 534 -46.87 17.43 -24.85
N TRP A 535 -45.59 17.16 -25.08
CA TRP A 535 -45.11 16.01 -25.87
C TRP A 535 -45.08 14.67 -25.05
N ALA A 536 -44.97 14.76 -23.73
CA ALA A 536 -44.89 13.57 -22.88
C ALA A 536 -46.27 12.89 -22.67
N THR A 537 -47.34 13.55 -23.02
CA THR A 537 -48.68 13.07 -22.67
C THR A 537 -49.11 11.84 -23.45
N TRP A 538 -48.64 11.67 -24.66
CA TRP A 538 -49.07 10.54 -25.50
C TRP A 538 -48.35 9.21 -25.17
N GLY A 539 -47.06 9.21 -25.06
CA GLY A 539 -46.27 8.02 -24.73
C GLY A 539 -46.24 7.65 -23.25
N ALA A 540 -46.61 8.59 -22.37
CA ALA A 540 -46.51 8.38 -20.91
C ALA A 540 -47.62 7.48 -20.33
N HIS A 541 -48.70 7.30 -21.06
CA HIS A 541 -49.89 6.57 -20.59
C HIS A 541 -50.08 5.19 -21.20
N VAL A 542 -49.19 4.77 -22.10
CA VAL A 542 -49.34 3.49 -22.82
C VAL A 542 -48.17 2.58 -22.50
N ASP A 543 -48.52 1.36 -22.08
CA ASP A 543 -47.52 0.28 -21.90
C ASP A 543 -46.96 -0.15 -23.24
N GLY A 544 -45.69 -0.55 -23.28
CA GLY A 544 -45.09 -1.07 -24.50
C GLY A 544 -43.70 -0.50 -24.80
N VAL A 545 -43.36 -0.38 -26.06
CA VAL A 545 -42.09 0.15 -26.56
C VAL A 545 -42.31 1.56 -27.06
N HIS A 546 -41.56 2.50 -26.51
CA HIS A 546 -41.61 3.92 -26.91
C HIS A 546 -40.21 4.42 -27.28
N LEU A 547 -40.12 5.05 -28.47
CA LEU A 547 -38.99 5.84 -28.91
C LEU A 547 -39.49 7.25 -29.07
N ASP A 548 -38.95 8.21 -28.34
CA ASP A 548 -39.37 9.60 -28.37
C ASP A 548 -38.18 10.54 -28.28
N THR A 549 -38.23 11.66 -29.02
CA THR A 549 -37.21 12.69 -29.01
C THR A 549 -37.78 14.01 -29.51
N GLN A 550 -37.28 15.13 -28.99
CA GLN A 550 -37.54 16.47 -29.55
C GLN A 550 -36.71 16.74 -30.83
N GLY A 551 -35.75 15.86 -31.14
CA GLY A 551 -35.00 15.88 -32.38
C GLY A 551 -35.60 14.97 -33.47
N SER A 552 -34.78 14.40 -34.30
CA SER A 552 -35.17 13.49 -35.38
C SER A 552 -34.90 12.04 -35.02
N ILE A 553 -35.75 11.12 -35.48
CA ILE A 553 -35.53 9.68 -35.45
C ILE A 553 -35.14 9.23 -36.85
N GLY A 554 -33.93 8.72 -37.00
CA GLY A 554 -33.47 8.09 -38.23
C GLY A 554 -33.54 6.58 -38.08
N LEU A 555 -34.28 5.90 -38.93
CA LEU A 555 -34.32 4.46 -39.04
C LEU A 555 -33.78 4.07 -40.43
N ASN A 556 -32.66 3.38 -40.46
CA ASN A 556 -32.05 2.91 -41.71
C ASN A 556 -31.85 1.40 -41.66
N ALA A 557 -32.40 0.73 -42.65
CA ALA A 557 -32.21 -0.71 -42.84
C ALA A 557 -31.63 -0.95 -44.24
N GLN A 558 -30.51 -1.67 -44.29
CA GLN A 558 -29.81 -1.91 -45.56
C GLN A 558 -30.65 -2.80 -46.54
N ASN A 559 -31.42 -3.76 -46.02
CA ASN A 559 -32.19 -4.66 -46.85
C ASN A 559 -33.69 -4.30 -46.85
N ALA A 560 -34.35 -4.42 -45.68
CA ALA A 560 -35.77 -4.16 -45.57
C ALA A 560 -36.18 -3.79 -44.15
N MET A 561 -37.26 -3.03 -44.00
CA MET A 561 -37.91 -2.72 -42.74
C MET A 561 -39.34 -3.23 -42.78
N VAL A 562 -39.73 -4.02 -41.78
CA VAL A 562 -41.09 -4.53 -41.63
C VAL A 562 -41.68 -4.09 -40.31
N MET A 563 -42.80 -3.35 -40.34
CA MET A 563 -43.58 -2.99 -39.16
C MET A 563 -44.91 -3.80 -39.18
N LYS A 564 -45.17 -4.59 -38.13
CA LYS A 564 -46.41 -5.40 -38.00
C LYS A 564 -47.18 -4.96 -36.76
N VAL A 565 -48.42 -4.54 -36.95
CA VAL A 565 -49.29 -4.03 -35.88
C VAL A 565 -50.58 -4.89 -35.83
N GLY A 566 -50.97 -5.36 -34.66
CA GLY A 566 -52.18 -6.16 -34.45
C GLY A 566 -52.01 -7.64 -34.83
N ARG A 567 -53.10 -8.42 -34.69
CA ARG A 567 -53.17 -9.82 -35.11
C ARG A 567 -53.52 -9.90 -36.59
N SER A 568 -52.67 -9.39 -37.46
CA SER A 568 -52.90 -9.59 -38.89
C SER A 568 -52.66 -11.07 -39.23
N THR A 569 -53.68 -11.73 -39.78
CA THR A 569 -53.58 -13.04 -40.36
C THR A 569 -52.88 -13.05 -41.71
N HIS A 570 -52.62 -11.86 -42.25
CA HIS A 570 -51.88 -11.70 -43.49
C HIS A 570 -50.41 -11.93 -43.27
N GLN A 571 -49.91 -12.99 -43.78
CA GLN A 571 -48.47 -13.26 -43.92
C GLN A 571 -48.03 -12.59 -45.22
N PRO A 572 -46.88 -11.90 -45.24
CA PRO A 572 -46.31 -11.47 -46.51
C PRO A 572 -46.05 -12.69 -47.37
N THR A 573 -46.60 -12.72 -48.55
CA THR A 573 -46.46 -13.85 -49.50
C THR A 573 -45.08 -13.90 -50.15
N HIS A 574 -44.27 -12.88 -49.94
CA HIS A 574 -42.89 -12.77 -50.44
C HIS A 574 -41.99 -12.16 -49.42
N GLU A 575 -40.72 -12.54 -49.39
CA GLU A 575 -39.71 -11.79 -48.66
C GLU A 575 -39.67 -10.34 -49.15
N PRO A 576 -39.57 -9.35 -48.25
CA PRO A 576 -39.52 -7.96 -48.66
C PRO A 576 -38.31 -7.70 -49.57
N ALA A 577 -38.55 -7.11 -50.71
CA ALA A 577 -37.47 -6.75 -51.62
C ALA A 577 -36.47 -5.80 -50.96
N PRO A 578 -35.18 -5.88 -51.26
CA PRO A 578 -34.19 -4.95 -50.77
C PRO A 578 -34.62 -3.50 -51.02
N GLY A 579 -34.56 -2.64 -49.97
CA GLY A 579 -34.99 -1.24 -50.04
C GLY A 579 -36.48 -1.03 -49.86
N SER A 580 -37.28 -2.03 -49.49
CA SER A 580 -38.74 -1.87 -49.27
C SER A 580 -39.08 -1.59 -47.79
N LEU A 581 -40.13 -0.79 -47.55
CA LEU A 581 -40.79 -0.63 -46.26
C LEU A 581 -42.17 -1.28 -46.34
N GLN A 582 -42.45 -2.27 -45.52
CA GLN A 582 -43.78 -2.92 -45.41
C GLN A 582 -44.40 -2.52 -44.06
N ILE A 583 -45.63 -1.98 -44.09
CA ILE A 583 -46.45 -1.71 -42.92
C ILE A 583 -47.66 -2.63 -42.96
N LEU A 584 -47.73 -3.60 -42.07
CA LEU A 584 -48.80 -4.57 -41.95
C LEU A 584 -49.67 -4.26 -40.73
N THR A 585 -50.90 -3.83 -40.96
CA THR A 585 -51.84 -3.40 -39.90
C THR A 585 -53.28 -3.70 -40.31
N GLN A 586 -54.17 -3.86 -39.29
CA GLN A 586 -55.61 -3.98 -39.55
C GLN A 586 -56.23 -2.62 -39.98
N SER A 587 -55.71 -1.54 -39.46
CA SER A 587 -56.08 -0.19 -39.86
C SER A 587 -54.88 0.73 -39.76
N THR A 588 -54.57 1.49 -40.76
CA THR A 588 -53.46 2.44 -40.78
C THR A 588 -53.99 3.86 -40.98
N LEU A 589 -53.65 4.73 -40.06
CA LEU A 589 -53.84 6.18 -40.21
C LEU A 589 -52.44 6.77 -40.45
N LEU A 590 -52.15 7.18 -41.68
CA LEU A 590 -50.94 7.93 -42.01
C LEU A 590 -51.33 9.41 -41.97
N ASN A 591 -50.91 10.11 -40.90
CA ASN A 591 -51.15 11.53 -40.75
C ASN A 591 -49.83 12.28 -40.94
N ALA A 592 -49.72 13.01 -42.02
CA ALA A 592 -48.50 13.75 -42.39
C ALA A 592 -48.51 15.23 -41.99
N GLY A 593 -49.56 15.73 -41.36
CA GLY A 593 -49.72 17.15 -41.07
C GLY A 593 -49.55 18.02 -42.35
N ASN A 594 -49.03 19.22 -42.18
CA ASN A 594 -48.80 20.18 -43.29
C ASN A 594 -47.49 19.92 -44.08
N GLN A 595 -46.89 18.76 -43.98
CA GLN A 595 -45.67 18.41 -44.70
C GLN A 595 -45.99 17.63 -45.98
N THR A 596 -45.48 18.12 -47.10
CA THR A 596 -45.46 17.34 -48.34
C THR A 596 -44.55 16.15 -48.16
N ILE A 597 -45.08 14.94 -48.21
CA ILE A 597 -44.25 13.75 -48.32
C ILE A 597 -43.66 13.80 -49.74
N ALA A 598 -42.50 14.40 -49.89
CA ALA A 598 -41.73 14.27 -51.13
C ALA A 598 -41.16 12.84 -51.16
N LEU A 599 -41.80 11.96 -51.89
CA LEU A 599 -41.18 10.76 -52.41
C LEU A 599 -40.19 11.24 -53.48
N ASP A 600 -38.95 11.50 -53.12
CA ASP A 600 -37.88 11.67 -54.08
C ASP A 600 -37.94 10.46 -55.02
N LYS A 601 -38.01 10.73 -56.33
CA LYS A 601 -38.01 9.64 -57.32
C LYS A 601 -36.86 8.68 -57.02
N PRO A 602 -37.15 7.47 -56.61
CA PRO A 602 -36.04 6.54 -56.42
C PRO A 602 -35.49 6.20 -57.80
N THR A 603 -34.20 6.39 -57.96
CA THR A 603 -33.48 5.99 -59.17
C THR A 603 -33.48 4.46 -59.37
N ASN A 604 -34.02 3.72 -58.41
CA ASN A 604 -34.29 2.29 -58.51
C ASN A 604 -35.60 1.96 -57.78
N SER A 605 -36.52 1.33 -58.42
CA SER A 605 -37.81 0.78 -58.04
C SER A 605 -38.02 0.43 -56.56
N GLY A 606 -38.20 1.43 -55.70
CA GLY A 606 -38.73 1.23 -54.36
C GLY A 606 -40.26 1.16 -54.41
N VAL A 607 -40.85 0.13 -53.85
CA VAL A 607 -42.31 -0.05 -53.77
C VAL A 607 -42.71 0.17 -52.31
N LEU A 608 -43.72 1.04 -52.09
CA LEU A 608 -44.43 1.15 -50.83
C LEU A 608 -45.66 0.23 -50.90
N ASP A 609 -45.62 -0.93 -50.28
CA ASP A 609 -46.76 -1.82 -50.18
C ASP A 609 -47.51 -1.54 -48.86
N VAL A 610 -48.78 -1.11 -49.01
CA VAL A 610 -49.68 -0.83 -47.89
C VAL A 610 -50.82 -1.84 -47.93
N TYR A 611 -50.86 -2.74 -46.94
CA TYR A 611 -51.90 -3.74 -46.78
C TYR A 611 -52.86 -3.31 -45.66
N ALA A 612 -54.03 -2.82 -45.96
CA ALA A 612 -55.06 -2.49 -44.98
C ALA A 612 -56.45 -2.82 -45.55
N GLN A 613 -57.43 -3.10 -44.68
CA GLN A 613 -58.81 -3.27 -45.10
C GLN A 613 -59.43 -1.98 -45.67
N HIS A 614 -58.98 -0.85 -45.09
CA HIS A 614 -59.39 0.48 -45.55
C HIS A 614 -58.20 1.42 -45.51
N ILE A 615 -57.96 2.18 -46.59
CA ILE A 615 -56.96 3.24 -46.66
C ILE A 615 -57.75 4.53 -46.91
N ASN A 616 -57.66 5.48 -45.94
CA ASN A 616 -58.20 6.80 -46.07
C ASN A 616 -57.05 7.80 -46.22
N MET A 617 -57.00 8.51 -47.33
CA MET A 617 -56.04 9.61 -47.53
C MET A 617 -56.82 10.89 -47.53
N TYR A 618 -56.45 11.80 -46.60
CA TYR A 618 -57.01 13.12 -46.49
C TYR A 618 -55.93 14.12 -46.91
N ALA A 619 -56.28 14.98 -47.86
CA ALA A 619 -55.48 16.14 -48.19
C ALA A 619 -56.14 17.36 -47.56
N GLU A 620 -55.33 18.24 -46.97
CA GLU A 620 -55.85 19.52 -46.49
C GLU A 620 -56.43 20.31 -47.67
N PRO A 621 -57.54 21.03 -47.46
CA PRO A 621 -58.14 21.80 -48.48
C PRO A 621 -57.19 22.92 -48.94
N SER A 622 -56.86 22.93 -50.21
CA SER A 622 -56.12 24.04 -50.83
C SER A 622 -57.10 25.07 -51.45
N THR A 623 -56.94 26.30 -51.02
CA THR A 623 -57.75 27.41 -51.56
C THR A 623 -56.90 28.21 -52.56
N SER A 624 -57.25 28.15 -53.83
CA SER A 624 -56.64 28.98 -54.85
C SER A 624 -57.78 29.70 -55.62
N GLY A 625 -57.71 31.03 -55.67
CA GLY A 625 -58.69 31.85 -56.43
C GLY A 625 -60.12 31.83 -55.87
N GLY A 626 -60.29 31.63 -54.54
CA GLY A 626 -61.61 31.67 -53.88
C GLY A 626 -62.42 30.37 -54.00
N VAL A 627 -61.84 29.30 -54.60
CA VAL A 627 -62.46 27.97 -54.68
C VAL A 627 -61.67 27.04 -53.79
N THR A 628 -62.32 26.43 -52.79
CA THR A 628 -61.73 25.39 -51.89
C THR A 628 -61.98 24.04 -52.51
N THR A 629 -60.90 23.36 -52.89
CA THR A 629 -60.93 21.98 -53.38
C THR A 629 -60.54 21.04 -52.31
N TYR A 630 -61.38 20.03 -52.03
CA TYR A 630 -61.07 18.96 -51.16
C TYR A 630 -60.65 17.76 -52.02
N GLY A 631 -59.39 17.33 -51.87
CA GLY A 631 -58.92 16.08 -52.49
C GLY A 631 -59.02 14.96 -51.47
N TYR A 632 -59.78 13.98 -51.79
CA TYR A 632 -59.66 12.69 -51.06
C TYR A 632 -59.63 11.56 -52.07
N MET A 633 -58.84 10.55 -51.80
CA MET A 633 -58.81 9.32 -52.55
C MET A 633 -59.28 8.20 -51.63
N MET A 634 -60.42 7.58 -51.97
CA MET A 634 -60.84 6.37 -51.33
C MET A 634 -60.46 5.21 -52.26
N ILE A 635 -59.62 4.29 -51.78
CA ILE A 635 -59.35 3.04 -52.43
C ILE A 635 -60.10 1.98 -51.64
N SER A 636 -61.30 1.64 -52.11
CA SER A 636 -62.05 0.49 -51.62
C SER A 636 -62.00 -0.57 -52.68
N GLY A 637 -61.21 -1.62 -52.45
CA GLY A 637 -61.21 -2.79 -53.34
C GLY A 637 -61.51 -4.00 -52.49
N ALA A 638 -62.66 -4.66 -52.83
CA ALA A 638 -62.75 -6.08 -52.47
C ALA A 638 -61.58 -6.80 -53.15
N PRO A 639 -60.85 -7.70 -52.50
CA PRO A 639 -59.82 -8.42 -53.18
C PRO A 639 -60.45 -9.18 -54.32
N THR A 640 -60.03 -8.91 -55.55
CA THR A 640 -60.37 -9.73 -56.69
C THR A 640 -59.85 -11.14 -56.36
N PRO A 641 -60.73 -12.18 -56.53
CA PRO A 641 -60.29 -13.54 -56.31
C PRO A 641 -59.15 -13.85 -57.28
N VAL A 642 -58.00 -14.14 -56.75
CA VAL A 642 -56.85 -14.62 -57.51
C VAL A 642 -57.30 -15.86 -58.29
N PRO A 643 -57.13 -15.87 -59.62
CA PRO A 643 -57.47 -17.10 -60.41
C PRO A 643 -56.66 -18.28 -59.81
N PRO A 644 -57.29 -19.47 -59.77
CA PRO A 644 -56.61 -20.63 -59.19
C PRO A 644 -55.31 -20.86 -59.96
N ALA A 645 -54.24 -21.05 -59.24
CA ALA A 645 -52.94 -21.43 -59.79
C ALA A 645 -53.11 -22.71 -60.67
N PRO A 646 -52.43 -22.78 -61.81
CA PRO A 646 -52.42 -23.95 -62.60
C PRO A 646 -51.94 -25.15 -61.80
N PRO A 647 -52.52 -26.37 -62.00
CA PRO A 647 -52.18 -27.54 -61.22
C PRO A 647 -50.69 -27.83 -61.37
N ALA A 648 -50.06 -28.09 -60.28
CA ALA A 648 -48.66 -28.46 -60.23
C ALA A 648 -48.38 -29.70 -61.08
N PRO A 649 -47.27 -29.73 -61.82
CA PRO A 649 -46.94 -30.97 -62.60
C PRO A 649 -46.76 -32.15 -61.65
N ALA A 650 -47.23 -33.29 -62.08
CA ALA A 650 -47.17 -34.53 -61.30
C ALA A 650 -45.73 -34.86 -60.86
N PRO A 651 -45.57 -35.40 -59.68
CA PRO A 651 -44.24 -35.76 -59.22
C PRO A 651 -43.63 -36.88 -60.06
N GLY A 652 -42.41 -36.64 -60.54
CA GLY A 652 -41.64 -37.69 -61.26
C GLY A 652 -41.30 -38.87 -60.32
N PRO A 653 -41.04 -40.05 -60.89
CA PRO A 653 -40.76 -41.21 -60.08
C PRO A 653 -39.53 -41.03 -59.18
N PRO A 654 -39.53 -41.64 -58.00
CA PRO A 654 -38.41 -41.51 -57.06
C PRO A 654 -37.16 -42.18 -57.64
N GLY A 655 -36.03 -41.41 -57.56
CA GLY A 655 -34.73 -41.94 -57.93
C GLY A 655 -34.24 -43.02 -56.92
N PRO A 656 -33.32 -43.88 -57.32
CA PRO A 656 -32.84 -44.95 -56.44
C PRO A 656 -32.08 -44.35 -55.19
N PRO A 657 -32.17 -45.05 -54.04
CA PRO A 657 -31.51 -44.61 -52.85
C PRO A 657 -30.00 -44.64 -53.00
N GLY A 658 -29.31 -43.54 -52.59
CA GLY A 658 -27.87 -43.49 -52.56
C GLY A 658 -27.29 -44.36 -51.43
N PRO A 659 -26.00 -44.73 -51.52
CA PRO A 659 -25.39 -45.61 -50.53
C PRO A 659 -25.28 -44.93 -49.18
N PRO A 660 -25.32 -45.65 -48.03
CA PRO A 660 -25.24 -45.10 -46.70
C PRO A 660 -23.83 -44.48 -46.45
N GLY A 661 -23.80 -43.28 -45.94
CA GLY A 661 -22.58 -42.65 -45.51
C GLY A 661 -21.96 -43.29 -44.25
N PRO A 662 -20.66 -43.15 -44.03
CA PRO A 662 -19.99 -43.76 -42.87
C PRO A 662 -20.55 -43.20 -41.57
N PRO A 663 -20.57 -43.99 -40.48
CA PRO A 663 -21.04 -43.53 -39.17
C PRO A 663 -20.13 -42.45 -38.59
N GLY A 664 -20.73 -41.36 -38.15
CA GLY A 664 -20.02 -40.28 -37.44
C GLY A 664 -19.48 -40.76 -36.09
N PRO A 665 -18.42 -40.12 -35.59
CA PRO A 665 -17.84 -40.52 -34.33
C PRO A 665 -18.81 -40.28 -33.17
N THR A 666 -18.91 -41.30 -32.32
CA THR A 666 -19.64 -41.25 -31.04
C THR A 666 -19.17 -40.10 -30.16
N PRO A 667 -20.07 -39.30 -29.59
CA PRO A 667 -19.64 -38.28 -28.61
C PRO A 667 -19.07 -38.93 -27.35
N ALA A 668 -17.94 -38.40 -26.88
CA ALA A 668 -17.31 -38.83 -25.65
C ALA A 668 -18.24 -38.59 -24.44
N PRO A 669 -18.24 -39.48 -23.44
CA PRO A 669 -19.06 -39.31 -22.25
C PRO A 669 -18.65 -38.08 -21.49
N ALA A 670 -19.64 -37.33 -20.98
CA ALA A 670 -19.41 -36.15 -20.11
C ALA A 670 -18.58 -36.52 -18.88
N PRO A 671 -17.67 -35.68 -18.45
CA PRO A 671 -16.91 -35.91 -17.21
C PRO A 671 -17.84 -35.91 -16.00
N ALA A 672 -17.57 -36.84 -15.07
CA ALA A 672 -18.30 -36.97 -13.82
C ALA A 672 -18.17 -35.67 -12.99
N PRO A 673 -19.20 -35.26 -12.24
CA PRO A 673 -19.12 -34.10 -11.38
C PRO A 673 -18.06 -34.29 -10.29
N ALA A 674 -17.27 -33.23 -10.05
CA ALA A 674 -16.26 -33.19 -9.00
C ALA A 674 -16.92 -33.42 -7.62
N PRO A 675 -16.28 -34.14 -6.70
CA PRO A 675 -16.78 -34.32 -5.34
C PRO A 675 -16.85 -32.96 -4.59
N ALA A 676 -17.91 -32.82 -3.82
CA ALA A 676 -18.11 -31.64 -2.98
C ALA A 676 -16.92 -31.42 -2.02
N PRO A 677 -16.49 -30.17 -1.76
CA PRO A 677 -15.42 -29.89 -0.81
C PRO A 677 -15.84 -30.35 0.59
N ALA A 678 -14.90 -30.95 1.31
CA ALA A 678 -15.06 -31.33 2.70
C ALA A 678 -15.38 -30.10 3.58
N PRO A 679 -16.20 -30.24 4.62
CA PRO A 679 -16.50 -29.13 5.52
C PRO A 679 -15.24 -28.68 6.25
N ALA A 680 -15.08 -27.36 6.37
CA ALA A 680 -13.96 -26.75 7.11
C ALA A 680 -13.95 -27.21 8.58
N PRO A 681 -12.78 -27.43 9.18
CA PRO A 681 -12.67 -27.77 10.59
C PRO A 681 -13.17 -26.61 11.45
N SER A 682 -13.94 -26.94 12.48
CA SER A 682 -14.43 -26.00 13.48
C SER A 682 -13.28 -25.30 14.19
N PRO A 683 -13.39 -24.01 14.52
CA PRO A 683 -12.36 -23.32 15.29
C PRO A 683 -12.23 -23.94 16.69
N PRO A 684 -11.02 -23.98 17.28
CA PRO A 684 -10.83 -24.47 18.63
C PRO A 684 -11.49 -23.55 19.66
N PRO A 685 -11.92 -24.06 20.82
CA PRO A 685 -12.59 -23.26 21.84
C PRO A 685 -11.65 -22.19 22.41
N VAL A 686 -12.14 -20.97 22.45
CA VAL A 686 -11.48 -19.85 23.13
C VAL A 686 -11.64 -20.07 24.65
N ASN A 687 -10.62 -20.59 25.29
CA ASN A 687 -10.46 -20.50 26.75
C ASN A 687 -8.96 -20.55 27.10
N SER A 688 -8.39 -19.39 27.32
CA SER A 688 -7.34 -19.19 28.33
C SER A 688 -7.19 -17.68 28.58
N LEU A 689 -7.60 -17.28 29.76
CA LEU A 689 -7.21 -16.03 30.41
C LEU A 689 -5.68 -16.00 30.52
N TRP A 690 -5.08 -14.99 29.90
CA TRP A 690 -3.66 -14.65 30.12
C TRP A 690 -3.56 -13.87 31.44
N THR A 691 -2.78 -14.38 32.37
CA THR A 691 -2.40 -13.64 33.57
C THR A 691 -1.18 -12.76 33.28
N ILE A 692 -1.11 -11.64 33.99
CA ILE A 692 -0.11 -10.55 33.85
C ILE A 692 1.37 -10.98 34.03
N GLY A 693 1.65 -12.27 34.17
CA GLY A 693 3.02 -12.82 34.40
C GLY A 693 3.87 -13.05 33.15
N ASP A 694 3.26 -13.15 31.96
CA ASP A 694 3.98 -13.64 30.76
C ASP A 694 4.62 -12.55 29.88
N LEU A 695 4.63 -11.30 30.37
CA LEU A 695 5.15 -10.13 29.60
C LEU A 695 6.63 -9.81 29.89
N TYR A 696 7.32 -10.59 30.74
CA TYR A 696 8.70 -10.30 31.17
C TYR A 696 9.80 -11.15 30.52
N GLU A 697 9.49 -12.07 29.62
CA GLU A 697 10.50 -12.92 28.96
C GLU A 697 10.80 -12.58 27.49
N ARG A 698 10.29 -11.48 26.95
CA ARG A 698 10.62 -11.04 25.58
C ARG A 698 10.89 -9.54 25.51
N ILE A 699 11.95 -9.11 26.14
CA ILE A 699 12.68 -7.90 25.77
C ILE A 699 14.16 -8.27 25.64
#